data_26c95cf59d9f1a5f66fb2cb1ca5cb2d7
#
_entry.id   26c95cf59d9f1a5f66fb2cb1ca5cb2d7
#
_cell.length_a   1.000
_cell.length_b   1.000
_cell.length_c   1.000
_cell.angle_alpha   90.00
_cell.angle_beta   90.00
_cell.angle_gamma   90.00
#
_symmetry.space_group_name_H-M   'P 1'
#
loop_
_entity.id
_entity.type
_entity.pdbx_description
1 polymer ?
#
loop_
_entity_poly.entity_id
_entity_poly.type
_entity_poly.pdbx_seq_one_letter_code
_entity_poly.pdbx_strand_id
1 'polypeptide(L)'
;MLSNKDDNARWEDQFYKDLDSIREGTCLYLSNDFKAAEALFRKGMLYGTVIDDEAEVKKDDASSEDATDKIDLRGAFGLQFAIVGLLRGVASMEDDQLDECLSRLWEADALVAKDKAWVGRKVCRGTCYLVAGIVECLRKQPIQGVLHMATSWMWLRSLKTEALDYDGVGKEIVRSAALLALGGFALIVSLLPDSLIKAASWTTGFEVKRSAGLDMLATCQREGGIYAPIAALGWISFSVDTKSFLGELQSDEELAECERLFHWAEPQFPNSLFFSILEADLYAKRRELAKAISIVERSMKLKCLDELKALKAMLLYKKAIYRLAALEFREAAVAFEVSQQIYKAAGRRSLGPSMAMGAAKCYIISGVGVGDSMQDAKRMMEEVATYKEMDKSNWVGSDRRAFQEYEEYASRFGGDSNNGNEKASWCLLRLATAMTIVMRCTLWMSADQASNFEETLCKSYDENNLDDVALASMCIALMCSHQNLTQKGLDYCEKGLSLSSQLSEMSDKFGTIPMLHYLVAHFHVENEDIHLAKNALSIAEELTKKEMVLHHYLSFKTSQLKRRIKDIIEGTYEVLNIPAGKKAVLKIELDSIPESISKPIYWDWFLQDRDIDFDASFCPKNSYGSEIAPTSRRSAEDGPVQGTFDVPSDCKNGGVLQLTFSNSYSYLRGKVVTYKLKLPPKAVCSTTMSS
;
A
#
# COMPACT_ATOMS: atom_id res chain seq x y z
N MET A 1 34.47 33.65 -32.97
CA MET A 1 33.91 32.31 -33.25
C MET A 1 34.71 31.15 -32.60
N LEU A 2 36.02 31.27 -32.32
CA LEU A 2 36.78 30.22 -31.62
C LEU A 2 36.57 30.21 -30.11
N SER A 3 36.32 31.37 -29.46
CA SER A 3 36.09 31.46 -28.00
C SER A 3 34.79 30.76 -27.56
N ASN A 4 33.69 30.86 -28.33
CA ASN A 4 32.41 30.23 -28.00
C ASN A 4 32.42 28.68 -28.02
N LYS A 5 33.30 28.04 -28.82
CA LYS A 5 33.41 26.58 -28.82
C LYS A 5 34.15 26.05 -27.61
N ASP A 6 35.18 26.74 -27.17
CA ASP A 6 35.95 26.36 -25.99
C ASP A 6 35.15 26.59 -24.71
N ASP A 7 34.33 27.64 -24.64
CA ASP A 7 33.45 27.94 -23.52
C ASP A 7 32.27 26.93 -23.39
N ASN A 8 31.72 26.46 -24.51
CA ASN A 8 30.68 25.41 -24.50
C ASN A 8 31.26 24.05 -24.08
N ALA A 9 32.46 23.70 -24.55
CA ALA A 9 33.12 22.45 -24.16
C ALA A 9 33.45 22.42 -22.65
N ARG A 10 33.93 23.55 -22.10
CA ARG A 10 34.18 23.69 -20.65
C ARG A 10 32.89 23.61 -19.83
N TRP A 11 31.81 24.21 -20.31
CA TRP A 11 30.51 24.14 -19.64
C TRP A 11 29.94 22.70 -19.64
N GLU A 12 29.99 21.96 -20.74
CA GLU A 12 29.58 20.57 -20.80
C GLU A 12 30.40 19.69 -19.85
N ASP A 13 31.72 19.85 -19.81
CA ASP A 13 32.60 19.12 -18.89
C ASP A 13 32.22 19.38 -17.42
N GLN A 14 31.92 20.64 -17.06
CA GLN A 14 31.47 20.98 -15.73
C GLN A 14 30.09 20.43 -15.42
N PHE A 15 29.15 20.48 -16.36
CA PHE A 15 27.82 19.90 -16.21
C PHE A 15 27.89 18.41 -15.87
N TYR A 16 28.72 17.63 -16.57
CA TYR A 16 28.87 16.21 -16.27
C TYR A 16 29.59 15.94 -14.94
N LYS A 17 30.54 16.80 -14.54
CA LYS A 17 31.16 16.74 -13.19
C LYS A 17 30.11 16.98 -12.08
N ASP A 18 29.20 17.91 -12.28
CA ASP A 18 28.11 18.16 -11.35
C ASP A 18 27.12 16.99 -11.28
N LEU A 19 26.82 16.35 -12.43
CA LEU A 19 26.03 15.12 -12.45
C LEU A 19 26.72 13.99 -11.69
N ASP A 20 28.02 13.82 -11.85
CA ASP A 20 28.79 12.82 -11.10
C ASP A 20 28.79 13.14 -9.60
N SER A 21 28.84 14.41 -9.21
CA SER A 21 28.69 14.83 -7.82
C SER A 21 27.28 14.54 -7.27
N ILE A 22 26.23 14.70 -8.06
CA ILE A 22 24.86 14.31 -7.66
C ILE A 22 24.79 12.79 -7.49
N ARG A 23 25.41 12.01 -8.38
CA ARG A 23 25.50 10.54 -8.26
C ARG A 23 26.26 10.13 -7.01
N GLU A 24 27.42 10.75 -6.75
CA GLU A 24 28.21 10.51 -5.55
C GLU A 24 27.41 10.79 -4.28
N GLY A 25 26.76 11.96 -4.19
CA GLY A 25 25.91 12.31 -3.05
C GLY A 25 24.76 11.32 -2.86
N THR A 26 24.17 10.83 -3.95
CA THR A 26 23.14 9.78 -3.90
C THR A 26 23.72 8.48 -3.34
N CYS A 27 24.91 8.07 -3.77
CA CYS A 27 25.60 6.90 -3.23
C CYS A 27 25.93 7.08 -1.74
N LEU A 28 26.38 8.27 -1.34
CA LEU A 28 26.71 8.56 0.07
C LEU A 28 25.50 8.36 1.00
N TYR A 29 24.34 8.96 0.71
CA TYR A 29 23.20 8.78 1.61
C TYR A 29 22.62 7.36 1.53
N LEU A 30 22.66 6.69 0.40
CA LEU A 30 22.27 5.28 0.29
C LEU A 30 23.24 4.36 1.05
N SER A 31 24.49 4.78 1.24
CA SER A 31 25.49 4.12 2.08
C SER A 31 25.46 4.63 3.54
N ASN A 32 24.47 5.41 3.92
CA ASN A 32 24.20 5.96 5.24
C ASN A 32 25.14 7.11 5.68
N ASP A 33 25.93 7.68 4.80
CA ASP A 33 26.73 8.87 5.07
C ASP A 33 25.94 10.15 4.73
N PHE A 34 24.92 10.42 5.57
CA PHE A 34 24.01 11.56 5.38
C PHE A 34 24.74 12.91 5.49
N LYS A 35 25.75 13.00 6.38
CA LYS A 35 26.49 14.26 6.58
C LYS A 35 27.32 14.61 5.36
N ALA A 36 28.05 13.65 4.81
CA ALA A 36 28.82 13.87 3.60
C ALA A 36 27.93 14.19 2.40
N ALA A 37 26.79 13.50 2.26
CA ALA A 37 25.80 13.77 1.22
C ALA A 37 25.22 15.21 1.36
N GLU A 38 24.79 15.61 2.57
CA GLU A 38 24.29 16.99 2.83
C GLU A 38 25.36 18.06 2.52
N ALA A 39 26.60 17.82 2.93
CA ALA A 39 27.69 18.77 2.67
C ALA A 39 27.96 18.93 1.16
N LEU A 40 27.97 17.81 0.42
CA LEU A 40 28.17 17.80 -1.01
C LEU A 40 27.02 18.52 -1.74
N PHE A 41 25.77 18.18 -1.43
CA PHE A 41 24.61 18.78 -2.07
C PHE A 41 24.49 20.27 -1.73
N ARG A 42 24.75 20.67 -0.48
CA ARG A 42 24.77 22.08 -0.09
C ARG A 42 25.82 22.86 -0.82
N LYS A 43 27.02 22.30 -1.00
CA LYS A 43 28.08 22.90 -1.81
C LYS A 43 27.63 23.11 -3.25
N GLY A 44 27.07 22.06 -3.90
CA GLY A 44 26.57 22.16 -5.27
C GLY A 44 25.43 23.16 -5.41
N MET A 45 24.52 23.27 -4.41
CA MET A 45 23.44 24.24 -4.40
C MET A 45 23.96 25.69 -4.34
N LEU A 46 25.06 25.95 -3.60
CA LEU A 46 25.60 27.29 -3.44
C LEU A 46 26.46 27.74 -4.63
N TYR A 47 27.27 26.83 -5.16
CA TYR A 47 28.30 27.17 -6.15
C TYR A 47 27.96 26.73 -7.56
N GLY A 48 27.12 25.67 -7.73
CA GLY A 48 26.65 25.17 -9.04
C GLY A 48 27.77 24.97 -10.05
N THR A 49 27.44 25.02 -11.33
CA THR A 49 28.36 25.06 -12.48
C THR A 49 29.14 26.36 -12.57
N VAL A 50 29.65 26.90 -11.45
CA VAL A 50 30.52 28.10 -11.51
C VAL A 50 31.91 27.67 -11.96
N ILE A 51 32.25 28.03 -13.18
CA ILE A 51 33.62 27.96 -13.68
C ILE A 51 34.46 28.90 -12.81
N ASP A 52 35.51 28.34 -12.22
CA ASP A 52 36.44 28.91 -11.27
C ASP A 52 36.68 30.43 -11.26
N ASP A 53 36.80 30.93 -10.03
CA ASP A 53 37.61 32.02 -9.56
C ASP A 53 38.56 32.66 -10.57
N GLU A 54 38.12 33.74 -11.17
CA GLU A 54 38.89 34.94 -11.53
C GLU A 54 38.07 35.93 -12.35
N ALA A 55 36.75 35.84 -12.33
CA ALA A 55 35.89 36.85 -12.92
C ALA A 55 34.98 37.54 -11.88
N GLU A 56 35.55 38.27 -10.96
CA GLU A 56 34.95 39.53 -10.55
C GLU A 56 34.87 40.43 -11.79
N VAL A 57 33.96 40.14 -12.71
CA VAL A 57 33.76 40.96 -13.90
C VAL A 57 32.32 41.41 -13.96
N LYS A 58 32.23 42.71 -13.61
CA LYS A 58 31.28 43.69 -14.17
C LYS A 58 29.84 43.22 -14.38
N LYS A 59 29.03 43.57 -13.39
CA LYS A 59 27.59 43.65 -13.44
C LYS A 59 27.06 44.80 -14.31
N ASP A 60 27.63 45.08 -15.44
CA ASP A 60 27.09 46.11 -16.36
C ASP A 60 27.35 45.62 -17.77
N ASP A 61 26.34 45.02 -18.36
CA ASP A 61 25.97 44.96 -19.76
C ASP A 61 25.18 43.64 -20.08
N ALA A 62 23.98 43.54 -19.53
CA ALA A 62 23.03 42.49 -19.88
C ALA A 62 22.17 42.96 -21.06
N SER A 63 22.70 43.00 -22.26
CA SER A 63 21.96 43.13 -23.50
C SER A 63 22.70 42.40 -24.64
N SER A 64 22.81 41.11 -24.56
CA SER A 64 23.10 40.27 -25.73
C SER A 64 22.13 39.08 -25.76
N GLU A 65 21.29 39.05 -26.77
CA GLU A 65 20.34 37.95 -27.07
C GLU A 65 20.99 36.60 -27.44
N ASP A 66 22.29 36.45 -27.23
CA ASP A 66 23.10 35.25 -27.50
C ASP A 66 23.64 34.57 -26.23
N ALA A 67 22.99 34.75 -25.08
CA ALA A 67 23.28 33.88 -23.94
C ALA A 67 22.79 32.49 -24.25
N THR A 68 23.69 31.62 -24.75
CA THR A 68 23.47 30.17 -24.82
C THR A 68 22.90 29.72 -23.50
N ASP A 69 21.70 29.10 -23.52
CA ASP A 69 20.96 28.62 -22.35
C ASP A 69 21.79 27.57 -21.60
N LYS A 70 22.73 28.01 -20.74
CA LYS A 70 23.54 27.15 -19.90
C LYS A 70 22.66 26.61 -18.77
N ILE A 71 22.55 25.27 -18.70
CA ILE A 71 21.73 24.58 -17.69
C ILE A 71 22.37 24.77 -16.31
N ASP A 72 21.59 25.18 -15.33
CA ASP A 72 21.99 25.38 -13.93
C ASP A 72 21.48 24.24 -13.04
N LEU A 73 22.37 23.37 -12.55
CA LEU A 73 22.04 22.23 -11.72
C LEU A 73 21.87 22.54 -10.23
N ARG A 74 22.01 23.82 -9.78
CA ARG A 74 21.82 24.18 -8.37
C ARG A 74 20.47 23.74 -7.82
N GLY A 75 19.41 23.85 -8.62
CA GLY A 75 18.09 23.36 -8.24
C GLY A 75 18.02 21.84 -8.09
N ALA A 76 18.76 21.07 -8.92
CA ALA A 76 18.84 19.62 -8.79
C ALA A 76 19.61 19.21 -7.51
N PHE A 77 20.70 19.90 -7.18
CA PHE A 77 21.38 19.73 -5.89
C PHE A 77 20.48 20.07 -4.71
N GLY A 78 19.72 21.17 -4.79
CA GLY A 78 18.76 21.59 -3.78
C GLY A 78 17.67 20.54 -3.55
N LEU A 79 17.15 19.93 -4.62
CA LEU A 79 16.18 18.82 -4.52
C LEU A 79 16.79 17.62 -3.79
N GLN A 80 18.02 17.23 -4.11
CA GLN A 80 18.69 16.11 -3.42
C GLN A 80 18.94 16.43 -1.94
N PHE A 81 19.33 17.66 -1.62
CA PHE A 81 19.47 18.12 -0.26
C PHE A 81 18.15 18.04 0.53
N ALA A 82 17.03 18.38 -0.11
CA ALA A 82 15.70 18.24 0.49
C ALA A 82 15.29 16.79 0.65
N ILE A 83 15.64 15.88 -0.30
CA ILE A 83 15.36 14.45 -0.20
C ILE A 83 16.10 13.83 1.01
N VAL A 84 17.36 14.19 1.25
CA VAL A 84 18.07 13.76 2.47
C VAL A 84 17.34 14.24 3.73
N GLY A 85 16.86 15.49 3.74
CA GLY A 85 16.01 16.02 4.80
C GLY A 85 14.71 15.23 4.99
N LEU A 86 14.05 14.83 3.90
CA LEU A 86 12.86 13.98 3.95
C LEU A 86 13.15 12.63 4.61
N LEU A 87 14.25 11.96 4.22
CA LEU A 87 14.62 10.66 4.79
C LEU A 87 14.85 10.75 6.31
N ARG A 88 15.46 11.84 6.77
CA ARG A 88 15.63 12.12 8.21
C ARG A 88 14.29 12.44 8.87
N GLY A 89 13.46 13.27 8.25
CA GLY A 89 12.13 13.64 8.74
C GLY A 89 11.19 12.44 8.86
N VAL A 90 11.15 11.57 7.86
CA VAL A 90 10.36 10.33 7.89
C VAL A 90 10.87 9.37 8.96
N ALA A 91 12.20 9.24 9.11
CA ALA A 91 12.77 8.42 10.17
C ALA A 91 12.44 8.94 11.58
N SER A 92 12.28 10.25 11.72
CA SER A 92 12.00 10.90 13.00
C SER A 92 10.50 11.07 13.29
N MET A 93 9.69 11.28 12.25
CA MET A 93 8.27 11.64 12.32
C MET A 93 8.03 12.93 13.16
N GLU A 94 9.01 13.84 13.20
CA GLU A 94 8.89 15.10 13.93
C GLU A 94 8.56 16.25 13.01
N ASP A 95 7.65 17.10 13.48
CA ASP A 95 7.12 18.23 12.70
C ASP A 95 8.22 19.23 12.33
N ASP A 96 9.19 19.50 13.21
CA ASP A 96 10.32 20.39 12.94
C ASP A 96 11.25 19.90 11.83
N GLN A 97 11.49 18.58 11.76
CA GLN A 97 12.28 17.96 10.69
C GLN A 97 11.50 17.95 9.36
N LEU A 98 10.19 17.76 9.44
CA LEU A 98 9.31 17.84 8.28
C LEU A 98 9.20 19.29 7.78
N ASP A 99 9.16 20.29 8.67
CA ASP A 99 9.18 21.71 8.34
C ASP A 99 10.50 22.13 7.67
N GLU A 100 11.62 21.63 8.18
CA GLU A 100 12.92 21.85 7.56
C GLU A 100 12.96 21.25 6.14
N CYS A 101 12.40 20.07 5.93
CA CYS A 101 12.30 19.47 4.60
C CYS A 101 11.49 20.34 3.64
N LEU A 102 10.33 20.86 4.07
CA LEU A 102 9.53 21.77 3.25
C LEU A 102 10.30 23.04 2.89
N SER A 103 11.01 23.64 3.84
CA SER A 103 11.84 24.83 3.59
C SER A 103 12.90 24.57 2.52
N ARG A 104 13.59 23.42 2.61
CA ARG A 104 14.60 22.99 1.61
C ARG A 104 13.99 22.76 0.22
N LEU A 105 12.76 22.20 0.16
CA LEU A 105 12.04 21.99 -1.11
C LEU A 105 11.68 23.32 -1.80
N TRP A 106 11.24 24.32 -1.03
CA TRP A 106 10.92 25.64 -1.58
C TRP A 106 12.16 26.41 -2.02
N GLU A 107 13.28 26.24 -1.32
CA GLU A 107 14.57 26.77 -1.76
C GLU A 107 15.01 26.13 -3.09
N ALA A 108 14.90 24.83 -3.22
CA ALA A 108 15.18 24.09 -4.46
C ALA A 108 14.26 24.55 -5.61
N ASP A 109 12.93 24.66 -5.38
CA ASP A 109 11.99 25.13 -6.41
C ASP A 109 12.31 26.56 -6.87
N ALA A 110 12.70 27.44 -5.95
CA ALA A 110 13.08 28.82 -6.27
C ALA A 110 14.34 28.90 -7.14
N LEU A 111 15.32 28.02 -6.92
CA LEU A 111 16.52 27.91 -7.76
C LEU A 111 16.16 27.41 -9.17
N VAL A 112 15.40 26.34 -9.25
CA VAL A 112 14.95 25.71 -10.52
C VAL A 112 14.06 26.67 -11.32
N ALA A 113 13.26 27.52 -10.66
CA ALA A 113 12.34 28.44 -11.33
C ALA A 113 13.05 29.44 -12.26
N LYS A 114 14.32 29.72 -12.02
CA LYS A 114 15.11 30.67 -12.81
C LYS A 114 15.54 30.11 -14.17
N ASP A 115 15.73 28.80 -14.27
CA ASP A 115 16.10 28.13 -15.51
C ASP A 115 14.86 27.80 -16.34
N LYS A 116 14.60 28.55 -17.44
CA LYS A 116 13.36 28.43 -18.22
C LYS A 116 13.44 27.43 -19.36
N ALA A 117 14.59 27.12 -19.88
CA ALA A 117 14.77 26.38 -21.11
C ALA A 117 14.90 24.88 -20.90
N TRP A 118 15.47 24.43 -19.77
CA TRP A 118 15.78 23.04 -19.56
C TRP A 118 14.54 22.20 -19.15
N VAL A 119 14.34 21.05 -19.86
CA VAL A 119 13.23 20.10 -19.58
C VAL A 119 13.33 19.53 -18.15
N GLY A 120 14.53 19.31 -17.64
CA GLY A 120 14.79 18.85 -16.26
C GLY A 120 14.21 19.76 -15.19
N ARG A 121 14.01 21.06 -15.48
CA ARG A 121 13.31 22.01 -14.61
C ARG A 121 11.90 21.52 -14.23
N LYS A 122 11.14 21.02 -15.20
CA LYS A 122 9.78 20.51 -14.95
C LYS A 122 9.81 19.27 -14.05
N VAL A 123 10.79 18.39 -14.23
CA VAL A 123 11.00 17.21 -13.38
C VAL A 123 11.30 17.65 -11.95
N CYS A 124 12.27 18.53 -11.75
CA CYS A 124 12.66 19.01 -10.42
C CYS A 124 11.47 19.69 -9.71
N ARG A 125 10.78 20.61 -10.38
CA ARG A 125 9.62 21.31 -9.81
C ARG A 125 8.49 20.32 -9.48
N GLY A 126 8.13 19.45 -10.41
CA GLY A 126 7.13 18.42 -10.19
C GLY A 126 7.47 17.53 -8.99
N THR A 127 8.74 17.16 -8.84
CA THR A 127 9.21 16.35 -7.71
C THR A 127 9.17 17.13 -6.39
N CYS A 128 9.56 18.43 -6.37
CA CYS A 128 9.44 19.27 -5.18
C CYS A 128 8.00 19.31 -4.66
N TYR A 129 7.04 19.54 -5.54
CA TYR A 129 5.62 19.56 -5.17
C TYR A 129 5.09 18.18 -4.77
N LEU A 130 5.55 17.08 -5.39
CA LEU A 130 5.18 15.73 -4.99
C LEU A 130 5.64 15.43 -3.58
N VAL A 131 6.93 15.70 -3.30
CA VAL A 131 7.53 15.46 -1.97
C VAL A 131 6.87 16.35 -0.92
N ALA A 132 6.62 17.65 -1.23
CA ALA A 132 5.89 18.53 -0.35
C ALA A 132 4.49 17.99 -0.04
N GLY A 133 3.78 17.46 -1.02
CA GLY A 133 2.47 16.81 -0.83
C GLY A 133 2.53 15.63 0.13
N ILE A 134 3.58 14.80 0.05
CA ILE A 134 3.81 13.69 0.99
C ILE A 134 4.07 14.23 2.39
N VAL A 135 4.97 15.21 2.54
CA VAL A 135 5.32 15.80 3.83
C VAL A 135 4.11 16.42 4.52
N GLU A 136 3.26 17.13 3.77
CA GLU A 136 2.01 17.71 4.32
C GLU A 136 1.03 16.64 4.79
N CYS A 137 0.91 15.53 4.06
CA CYS A 137 0.10 14.39 4.51
C CYS A 137 0.65 13.79 5.82
N LEU A 138 1.97 13.67 5.96
CA LEU A 138 2.62 13.19 7.19
C LEU A 138 2.39 14.18 8.37
N ARG A 139 2.35 15.47 8.10
CA ARG A 139 2.00 16.54 9.05
C ARG A 139 0.52 16.63 9.37
N LYS A 140 -0.28 15.66 8.95
CA LYS A 140 -1.75 15.61 9.12
C LYS A 140 -2.50 16.75 8.42
N GLN A 141 -1.95 17.31 7.34
CA GLN A 141 -2.52 18.35 6.49
C GLN A 141 -2.91 17.79 5.10
N PRO A 142 -3.82 16.81 4.99
CA PRO A 142 -4.06 16.08 3.74
C PRO A 142 -4.64 16.96 2.62
N ILE A 143 -5.39 18.01 2.95
CA ILE A 143 -5.93 18.94 1.94
C ILE A 143 -4.78 19.68 1.24
N GLN A 144 -3.85 20.23 2.02
CA GLN A 144 -2.68 20.92 1.48
C GLN A 144 -1.80 19.94 0.68
N GLY A 145 -1.63 18.73 1.20
CA GLY A 145 -0.91 17.65 0.51
C GLY A 145 -1.49 17.36 -0.88
N VAL A 146 -2.82 17.22 -0.99
CA VAL A 146 -3.49 17.00 -2.28
C VAL A 146 -3.33 18.17 -3.24
N LEU A 147 -3.37 19.43 -2.74
CA LEU A 147 -3.15 20.62 -3.58
C LEU A 147 -1.72 20.63 -4.14
N HIS A 148 -0.72 20.29 -3.33
CA HIS A 148 0.65 20.16 -3.83
C HIS A 148 0.80 19.00 -4.84
N MET A 149 0.17 17.86 -4.60
CA MET A 149 0.15 16.76 -5.58
C MET A 149 -0.52 17.16 -6.90
N ALA A 150 -1.62 17.93 -6.85
CA ALA A 150 -2.25 18.45 -8.06
C ALA A 150 -1.32 19.40 -8.83
N THR A 151 -0.60 20.28 -8.11
CA THR A 151 0.41 21.17 -8.71
C THR A 151 1.57 20.35 -9.30
N SER A 152 2.04 19.31 -8.60
CA SER A 152 3.03 18.38 -9.13
C SER A 152 2.61 17.82 -10.48
N TRP A 153 1.36 17.33 -10.59
CA TRP A 153 0.84 16.79 -11.84
C TRP A 153 0.86 17.81 -12.99
N MET A 154 0.55 19.08 -12.72
CA MET A 154 0.61 20.11 -13.77
C MET A 154 2.01 20.24 -14.37
N TRP A 155 3.07 20.01 -13.58
CA TRP A 155 4.45 19.99 -14.06
C TRP A 155 4.82 18.67 -14.75
N LEU A 156 4.38 17.53 -14.18
CA LEU A 156 4.81 16.20 -14.63
C LEU A 156 4.06 15.70 -15.89
N ARG A 157 2.80 16.15 -16.10
CA ARG A 157 1.95 15.62 -17.17
C ARG A 157 2.56 15.71 -18.59
N SER A 158 3.31 16.77 -18.87
CA SER A 158 3.96 16.97 -20.18
C SER A 158 5.26 16.16 -20.32
N LEU A 159 5.83 15.69 -19.23
CA LEU A 159 7.11 14.95 -19.25
C LEU A 159 7.00 13.59 -19.92
N LYS A 160 5.80 13.01 -19.99
CA LYS A 160 5.58 11.71 -20.66
C LYS A 160 5.98 11.76 -22.15
N THR A 161 5.88 12.91 -22.78
CA THR A 161 6.32 13.13 -24.15
C THR A 161 7.61 13.93 -24.25
N GLU A 162 7.76 14.96 -23.44
CA GLU A 162 8.90 15.88 -23.55
C GLU A 162 10.19 15.29 -22.95
N ALA A 163 10.12 14.56 -21.83
CA ALA A 163 11.30 14.09 -21.12
C ALA A 163 11.76 12.69 -21.55
N LEU A 164 10.81 11.82 -21.92
CA LEU A 164 11.17 10.45 -22.34
C LEU A 164 11.79 10.42 -23.72
N ASP A 165 11.45 11.38 -24.59
CA ASP A 165 11.99 11.52 -25.94
C ASP A 165 13.06 12.64 -26.04
N TYR A 166 13.46 13.23 -24.90
CA TYR A 166 14.46 14.28 -24.84
C TYR A 166 15.85 13.75 -25.26
N ASP A 167 16.47 14.38 -26.25
CA ASP A 167 17.80 14.01 -26.79
C ASP A 167 18.84 15.16 -26.64
N GLY A 168 18.62 16.06 -25.67
CA GLY A 168 19.54 17.15 -25.35
C GLY A 168 20.58 16.79 -24.29
N VAL A 169 21.32 17.79 -23.84
CA VAL A 169 22.34 17.66 -22.79
C VAL A 169 21.69 17.13 -21.51
N GLY A 170 22.30 16.10 -20.91
CA GLY A 170 21.79 15.46 -19.69
C GLY A 170 20.56 14.56 -19.91
N LYS A 171 20.32 14.08 -21.15
CA LYS A 171 19.19 13.21 -21.48
C LYS A 171 18.99 12.04 -20.52
N GLU A 172 20.07 11.41 -20.08
CA GLU A 172 20.01 10.26 -19.17
C GLU A 172 19.47 10.62 -17.79
N ILE A 173 19.89 11.77 -17.23
CA ILE A 173 19.37 12.21 -15.95
C ILE A 173 17.90 12.67 -16.07
N VAL A 174 17.56 13.40 -17.13
CA VAL A 174 16.19 13.86 -17.38
C VAL A 174 15.24 12.67 -17.52
N ARG A 175 15.63 11.67 -18.30
CA ARG A 175 14.85 10.45 -18.51
C ARG A 175 14.70 9.65 -17.22
N SER A 176 15.80 9.38 -16.51
CA SER A 176 15.80 8.64 -15.25
C SER A 176 14.96 9.35 -14.18
N ALA A 177 15.12 10.67 -14.04
CA ALA A 177 14.33 11.47 -13.10
C ALA A 177 12.84 11.54 -13.48
N ALA A 178 12.51 11.62 -14.77
CA ALA A 178 11.12 11.63 -15.24
C ALA A 178 10.43 10.29 -14.98
N LEU A 179 11.11 9.17 -15.25
CA LEU A 179 10.59 7.83 -14.94
C LEU A 179 10.33 7.63 -13.45
N LEU A 180 11.26 8.07 -12.59
CA LEU A 180 11.09 8.04 -11.13
C LEU A 180 9.92 8.93 -10.69
N ALA A 181 9.86 10.18 -11.16
CA ALA A 181 8.84 11.14 -10.75
C ALA A 181 7.43 10.72 -11.19
N LEU A 182 7.26 10.32 -12.45
CA LEU A 182 5.97 9.85 -12.99
C LEU A 182 5.55 8.54 -12.34
N GLY A 183 6.46 7.58 -12.19
CA GLY A 183 6.20 6.29 -11.55
C GLY A 183 5.86 6.46 -10.08
N GLY A 184 6.63 7.23 -9.34
CA GLY A 184 6.39 7.56 -7.92
C GLY A 184 5.07 8.31 -7.72
N PHE A 185 4.78 9.30 -8.58
CA PHE A 185 3.51 10.02 -8.55
C PHE A 185 2.32 9.08 -8.72
N ALA A 186 2.35 8.22 -9.73
CA ALA A 186 1.27 7.26 -9.99
C ALA A 186 1.06 6.30 -8.81
N LEU A 187 2.13 5.81 -8.19
CA LEU A 187 2.04 4.96 -7.00
C LEU A 187 1.43 5.71 -5.82
N ILE A 188 1.97 6.87 -5.45
CA ILE A 188 1.55 7.63 -4.27
C ILE A 188 0.08 8.04 -4.40
N VAL A 189 -0.32 8.60 -5.54
CA VAL A 189 -1.72 9.00 -5.77
C VAL A 189 -2.65 7.78 -5.75
N SER A 190 -2.19 6.61 -6.20
CA SER A 190 -3.01 5.38 -6.13
C SER A 190 -3.33 4.94 -4.70
N LEU A 191 -2.64 5.44 -3.69
CA LEU A 191 -2.87 5.13 -2.28
C LEU A 191 -3.86 6.08 -1.61
N LEU A 192 -4.18 7.21 -2.24
CA LEU A 192 -5.12 8.18 -1.68
C LEU A 192 -6.55 7.63 -1.68
N PRO A 193 -7.43 8.10 -0.76
CA PRO A 193 -8.86 7.80 -0.78
C PRO A 193 -9.53 8.26 -2.09
N ASP A 194 -10.54 7.52 -2.55
CA ASP A 194 -11.27 7.82 -3.81
C ASP A 194 -11.83 9.22 -3.89
N SER A 195 -12.32 9.77 -2.78
CA SER A 195 -12.85 11.14 -2.72
C SER A 195 -11.77 12.17 -3.06
N LEU A 196 -10.55 11.96 -2.60
CA LEU A 196 -9.42 12.86 -2.88
C LEU A 196 -8.90 12.67 -4.31
N ILE A 197 -8.86 11.43 -4.82
CA ILE A 197 -8.49 11.15 -6.20
C ILE A 197 -9.50 11.77 -7.17
N LYS A 198 -10.80 11.60 -6.92
CA LYS A 198 -11.85 12.19 -7.77
C LYS A 198 -11.76 13.71 -7.80
N ALA A 199 -11.53 14.35 -6.65
CA ALA A 199 -11.32 15.79 -6.59
C ALA A 199 -10.09 16.24 -7.40
N ALA A 200 -8.97 15.51 -7.28
CA ALA A 200 -7.75 15.79 -8.03
C ALA A 200 -7.91 15.49 -9.53
N SER A 201 -8.54 14.38 -9.93
CA SER A 201 -8.70 13.98 -11.33
C SER A 201 -9.66 14.90 -12.07
N TRP A 202 -10.72 15.38 -11.44
CA TRP A 202 -11.67 16.32 -12.03
C TRP A 202 -11.00 17.66 -12.43
N THR A 203 -10.04 18.10 -11.62
CA THR A 203 -9.32 19.37 -11.89
C THR A 203 -8.14 19.20 -12.84
N THR A 204 -7.54 18.01 -12.91
CA THR A 204 -6.24 17.79 -13.57
C THR A 204 -6.29 16.81 -14.75
N GLY A 205 -7.39 16.06 -14.92
CA GLY A 205 -7.50 15.01 -15.97
C GLY A 205 -6.58 13.80 -15.73
N PHE A 206 -6.16 13.57 -14.49
CA PHE A 206 -5.25 12.49 -14.16
C PHE A 206 -5.96 11.14 -14.04
N GLU A 207 -5.51 10.14 -14.82
CA GLU A 207 -5.92 8.76 -14.68
C GLU A 207 -4.87 7.99 -13.87
N VAL A 208 -5.29 7.43 -12.73
CA VAL A 208 -4.40 6.62 -11.86
C VAL A 208 -4.32 5.21 -12.42
N LYS A 209 -3.14 4.84 -12.95
CA LYS A 209 -2.83 3.45 -13.32
C LYS A 209 -1.59 3.01 -12.54
N ARG A 210 -1.81 2.27 -11.46
CA ARG A 210 -0.74 1.77 -10.57
C ARG A 210 0.28 0.91 -11.33
N SER A 211 -0.19 0.01 -12.20
CA SER A 211 0.69 -0.85 -13.01
C SER A 211 1.65 -0.02 -13.86
N ALA A 212 1.16 1.02 -14.54
CA ALA A 212 2.02 1.90 -15.33
C ALA A 212 3.09 2.60 -14.47
N GLY A 213 2.74 2.96 -13.22
CA GLY A 213 3.72 3.53 -12.26
C GLY A 213 4.83 2.53 -11.91
N LEU A 214 4.45 1.29 -11.61
CA LEU A 214 5.42 0.21 -11.34
C LEU A 214 6.30 -0.10 -12.54
N ASP A 215 5.74 -0.11 -13.75
CA ASP A 215 6.48 -0.33 -15.00
C ASP A 215 7.52 0.79 -15.24
N MET A 216 7.17 2.05 -14.94
CA MET A 216 8.10 3.18 -15.03
C MET A 216 9.26 3.06 -14.04
N LEU A 217 8.98 2.66 -12.78
CA LEU A 217 10.03 2.43 -11.78
C LEU A 217 10.95 1.26 -12.18
N ALA A 218 10.37 0.15 -12.66
CA ALA A 218 11.14 -0.99 -13.15
C ALA A 218 12.00 -0.61 -14.37
N THR A 219 11.48 0.24 -15.27
CA THR A 219 12.23 0.75 -16.42
C THR A 219 13.38 1.65 -15.98
N CYS A 220 13.13 2.59 -15.05
CA CYS A 220 14.15 3.46 -14.47
C CYS A 220 15.29 2.64 -13.85
N GLN A 221 14.98 1.59 -13.09
CA GLN A 221 15.98 0.71 -12.49
C GLN A 221 16.78 -0.05 -13.55
N ARG A 222 16.14 -0.61 -14.57
CA ARG A 222 16.80 -1.38 -15.63
C ARG A 222 17.73 -0.53 -16.51
N GLU A 223 17.37 0.72 -16.77
CA GLU A 223 18.19 1.66 -17.53
C GLU A 223 19.44 2.14 -16.76
N GLY A 224 19.48 1.99 -15.43
CA GLY A 224 20.70 2.18 -14.62
C GLY A 224 21.13 3.62 -14.41
N GLY A 225 20.26 4.61 -14.59
CA GLY A 225 20.56 6.02 -14.33
C GLY A 225 20.76 6.36 -12.84
N ILE A 226 21.02 7.64 -12.55
CA ILE A 226 21.29 8.15 -11.18
C ILE A 226 20.18 7.77 -10.20
N TYR A 227 18.94 7.73 -10.67
CA TYR A 227 17.77 7.44 -9.85
C TYR A 227 17.37 5.95 -9.81
N ALA A 228 18.10 5.08 -10.48
CA ALA A 228 17.83 3.64 -10.49
C ALA A 228 17.75 3.01 -9.07
N PRO A 229 18.63 3.36 -8.11
CA PRO A 229 18.53 2.81 -6.76
C PRO A 229 17.27 3.25 -6.01
N ILE A 230 16.85 4.50 -6.21
CA ILE A 230 15.62 5.03 -5.58
C ILE A 230 14.39 4.39 -6.21
N ALA A 231 14.39 4.19 -7.53
CA ALA A 231 13.32 3.48 -8.23
C ALA A 231 13.22 2.02 -7.76
N ALA A 232 14.35 1.33 -7.55
CA ALA A 232 14.38 0.00 -6.96
C ALA A 232 13.80 -0.02 -5.55
N LEU A 233 14.21 0.91 -4.67
CA LEU A 233 13.65 1.04 -3.32
C LEU A 233 12.14 1.29 -3.34
N GLY A 234 11.65 2.17 -4.23
CA GLY A 234 10.23 2.45 -4.39
C GLY A 234 9.45 1.21 -4.84
N TRP A 235 9.98 0.47 -5.82
CA TRP A 235 9.37 -0.76 -6.31
C TRP A 235 9.34 -1.86 -5.24
N ILE A 236 10.46 -2.09 -4.55
CA ILE A 236 10.57 -3.08 -3.46
C ILE A 236 9.64 -2.70 -2.31
N SER A 237 9.65 -1.44 -1.86
CA SER A 237 8.81 -0.95 -0.76
C SER A 237 7.32 -1.15 -1.06
N PHE A 238 6.90 -0.88 -2.29
CA PHE A 238 5.54 -1.15 -2.70
C PHE A 238 5.23 -2.64 -2.65
N SER A 239 6.05 -3.48 -3.26
CA SER A 239 5.82 -4.92 -3.38
C SER A 239 5.89 -5.63 -2.02
N VAL A 240 6.87 -5.27 -1.17
CA VAL A 240 7.09 -5.95 0.11
C VAL A 240 6.15 -5.45 1.22
N ASP A 241 5.87 -4.15 1.31
CA ASP A 241 5.07 -3.59 2.41
C ASP A 241 3.71 -3.06 1.98
N THR A 242 3.69 -2.10 1.04
CA THR A 242 2.48 -1.34 0.71
C THR A 242 1.37 -2.23 0.15
N LYS A 243 1.70 -3.18 -0.72
CA LYS A 243 0.75 -4.12 -1.31
C LYS A 243 -0.01 -4.91 -0.24
N SER A 244 0.68 -5.38 0.79
CA SER A 244 0.05 -6.06 1.92
C SER A 244 -0.84 -5.14 2.75
N PHE A 245 -0.45 -3.87 2.90
CA PHE A 245 -1.31 -2.89 3.56
C PHE A 245 -2.63 -2.68 2.80
N LEU A 246 -2.60 -2.76 1.48
CA LEU A 246 -3.79 -2.71 0.62
C LEU A 246 -4.65 -3.99 0.70
N GLY A 247 -4.16 -5.07 1.33
CA GLY A 247 -4.84 -6.36 1.38
C GLY A 247 -4.61 -7.21 0.14
N GLU A 248 -3.59 -6.89 -0.64
CA GLU A 248 -3.18 -7.63 -1.82
C GLU A 248 -2.00 -8.55 -1.44
N LEU A 249 -1.99 -9.76 -2.01
CA LEU A 249 -0.90 -10.70 -1.79
C LEU A 249 0.19 -10.52 -2.87
N GLN A 250 1.41 -10.84 -2.49
CA GLN A 250 2.52 -10.88 -3.42
C GLN A 250 2.54 -12.23 -4.14
N SER A 251 2.88 -12.21 -5.43
CA SER A 251 3.19 -13.44 -6.15
C SER A 251 4.64 -13.87 -5.89
N ASP A 252 4.94 -15.15 -6.14
CA ASP A 252 6.30 -15.66 -6.02
C ASP A 252 7.26 -14.96 -7.00
N GLU A 253 6.77 -14.56 -8.17
CA GLU A 253 7.54 -13.80 -9.16
C GLU A 253 7.91 -12.41 -8.65
N GLU A 254 6.99 -11.73 -7.96
CA GLU A 254 7.26 -10.42 -7.35
C GLU A 254 8.30 -10.53 -6.23
N LEU A 255 8.21 -11.57 -5.39
CA LEU A 255 9.20 -11.82 -4.34
C LEU A 255 10.58 -12.18 -4.93
N ALA A 256 10.62 -12.94 -6.03
CA ALA A 256 11.86 -13.24 -6.76
C ALA A 256 12.46 -11.99 -7.39
N GLU A 257 11.63 -11.10 -7.94
CA GLU A 257 12.11 -9.82 -8.48
C GLU A 257 12.67 -8.92 -7.37
N CYS A 258 12.04 -8.86 -6.19
CA CYS A 258 12.63 -8.17 -5.03
C CYS A 258 14.02 -8.71 -4.71
N GLU A 259 14.19 -10.03 -4.67
CA GLU A 259 15.48 -10.66 -4.40
C GLU A 259 16.54 -10.32 -5.46
N ARG A 260 16.16 -10.34 -6.74
CA ARG A 260 17.03 -9.89 -7.83
C ARG A 260 17.49 -8.44 -7.63
N LEU A 261 16.59 -7.55 -7.21
CA LEU A 261 16.92 -6.15 -6.95
C LEU A 261 17.85 -5.99 -5.74
N PHE A 262 17.70 -6.80 -4.69
CA PHE A 262 18.64 -6.81 -3.56
C PHE A 262 20.03 -7.28 -4.01
N HIS A 263 20.13 -8.35 -4.77
CA HIS A 263 21.42 -8.82 -5.33
C HIS A 263 22.07 -7.80 -6.24
N TRP A 264 21.28 -7.02 -7.00
CA TRP A 264 21.79 -5.91 -7.80
C TRP A 264 22.29 -4.75 -6.94
N ALA A 265 21.64 -4.45 -5.83
CA ALA A 265 21.97 -3.32 -4.95
C ALA A 265 23.16 -3.63 -4.00
N GLU A 266 23.29 -4.87 -3.54
CA GLU A 266 24.25 -5.29 -2.51
C GLU A 266 25.73 -4.90 -2.83
N PRO A 267 26.27 -5.14 -4.04
CA PRO A 267 27.64 -4.73 -4.38
C PRO A 267 27.84 -3.21 -4.39
N GLN A 268 26.79 -2.45 -4.66
CA GLN A 268 26.84 -0.99 -4.78
C GLN A 268 26.64 -0.31 -3.42
N PHE A 269 25.78 -0.90 -2.57
CA PHE A 269 25.33 -0.35 -1.27
C PHE A 269 25.37 -1.41 -0.17
N PRO A 270 26.52 -2.02 0.16
CA PRO A 270 26.60 -3.24 0.96
C PRO A 270 26.10 -3.07 2.41
N ASN A 271 26.03 -1.85 2.90
CA ASN A 271 25.58 -1.53 4.25
C ASN A 271 24.38 -0.58 4.29
N SER A 272 23.65 -0.45 3.18
CA SER A 272 22.50 0.45 3.13
C SER A 272 21.41 0.03 4.09
N LEU A 273 21.06 0.93 5.01
CA LEU A 273 19.94 0.72 5.93
C LEU A 273 18.61 0.59 5.20
N PHE A 274 18.43 1.37 4.11
CA PHE A 274 17.19 1.35 3.34
C PHE A 274 16.94 -0.01 2.69
N PHE A 275 17.97 -0.55 2.03
CA PHE A 275 17.87 -1.90 1.45
C PHE A 275 17.79 -2.97 2.54
N SER A 276 18.57 -2.88 3.62
CA SER A 276 18.55 -3.88 4.70
C SER A 276 17.19 -3.97 5.41
N ILE A 277 16.50 -2.83 5.63
CA ILE A 277 15.18 -2.82 6.24
C ILE A 277 14.17 -3.55 5.35
N LEU A 278 14.17 -3.27 4.05
CA LEU A 278 13.28 -3.92 3.10
C LEU A 278 13.66 -5.40 2.85
N GLU A 279 14.95 -5.73 2.89
CA GLU A 279 15.43 -7.11 2.82
C GLU A 279 14.93 -7.93 4.02
N ALA A 280 14.98 -7.37 5.22
CA ALA A 280 14.41 -8.03 6.41
C ALA A 280 12.91 -8.26 6.25
N ASP A 281 12.17 -7.27 5.72
CA ASP A 281 10.74 -7.41 5.43
C ASP A 281 10.47 -8.48 4.36
N LEU A 282 11.32 -8.61 3.32
CA LEU A 282 11.22 -9.68 2.32
C LEU A 282 11.35 -11.07 2.95
N TYR A 283 12.37 -11.27 3.79
CA TYR A 283 12.54 -12.57 4.47
C TYR A 283 11.44 -12.85 5.48
N ALA A 284 10.92 -11.84 6.17
CA ALA A 284 9.73 -11.99 7.00
C ALA A 284 8.52 -12.45 6.16
N LYS A 285 8.31 -11.88 4.96
CA LYS A 285 7.27 -12.32 4.01
C LYS A 285 7.44 -13.76 3.54
N ARG A 286 8.68 -14.20 3.36
CA ARG A 286 9.01 -15.60 3.06
C ARG A 286 8.88 -16.51 4.27
N ARG A 287 8.48 -15.97 5.44
CA ARG A 287 8.36 -16.69 6.71
C ARG A 287 9.72 -17.17 7.28
N GLU A 288 10.80 -16.56 6.82
CA GLU A 288 12.18 -16.78 7.28
C GLU A 288 12.54 -15.79 8.40
N LEU A 289 11.76 -15.78 9.50
CA LEU A 289 11.87 -14.78 10.57
C LEU A 289 13.26 -14.74 11.21
N ALA A 290 13.92 -15.88 11.37
CA ALA A 290 15.29 -15.92 11.91
C ALA A 290 16.27 -15.12 11.04
N LYS A 291 16.14 -15.19 9.72
CA LYS A 291 16.96 -14.43 8.77
C LYS A 291 16.61 -12.94 8.82
N ALA A 292 15.34 -12.60 8.86
CA ALA A 292 14.88 -11.21 9.01
C ALA A 292 15.46 -10.58 10.29
N ILE A 293 15.41 -11.29 11.42
CA ILE A 293 15.99 -10.85 12.71
C ILE A 293 17.50 -10.67 12.59
N SER A 294 18.20 -11.61 11.95
CA SER A 294 19.68 -11.54 11.80
C SER A 294 20.11 -10.33 10.98
N ILE A 295 19.32 -9.95 9.92
CA ILE A 295 19.58 -8.75 9.12
C ILE A 295 19.42 -7.49 9.98
N VAL A 296 18.35 -7.40 10.78
CA VAL A 296 18.18 -6.27 11.71
C VAL A 296 19.32 -6.20 12.70
N GLU A 297 19.74 -7.33 13.29
CA GLU A 297 20.87 -7.38 14.24
C GLU A 297 22.21 -6.98 13.61
N ARG A 298 22.44 -7.34 12.33
CA ARG A 298 23.59 -6.86 11.56
C ARG A 298 23.51 -5.35 11.35
N SER A 299 22.35 -4.84 10.96
CA SER A 299 22.12 -3.40 10.73
C SER A 299 22.31 -2.58 11.99
N MET A 300 21.93 -3.11 13.15
CA MET A 300 22.10 -2.46 14.46
C MET A 300 23.56 -2.18 14.85
N LYS A 301 24.53 -2.82 14.20
CA LYS A 301 25.96 -2.63 14.42
C LYS A 301 26.56 -1.47 13.58
N LEU A 302 25.76 -0.86 12.70
CA LEU A 302 26.22 0.23 11.83
C LEU A 302 26.45 1.51 12.65
N LYS A 303 27.62 2.13 12.51
CA LYS A 303 28.02 3.34 13.24
C LYS A 303 27.08 4.52 13.04
N CYS A 304 26.48 4.65 11.82
CA CYS A 304 25.52 5.72 11.54
C CYS A 304 24.33 5.74 12.50
N LEU A 305 23.96 4.60 13.11
CA LEU A 305 22.85 4.50 14.06
C LEU A 305 23.15 5.15 15.43
N ASP A 306 24.37 5.46 15.74
CA ASP A 306 24.71 6.18 16.97
C ASP A 306 24.23 7.66 16.88
N GLU A 307 24.16 8.20 15.65
CA GLU A 307 23.60 9.52 15.37
C GLU A 307 22.11 9.46 15.03
N LEU A 308 21.67 8.39 14.38
CA LEU A 308 20.28 8.16 13.95
C LEU A 308 19.50 7.34 14.98
N LYS A 309 19.44 7.83 16.23
CA LYS A 309 18.81 7.11 17.36
C LYS A 309 17.36 6.71 17.08
N ALA A 310 16.58 7.57 16.42
CA ALA A 310 15.20 7.26 16.08
C ALA A 310 15.11 6.05 15.13
N LEU A 311 15.99 5.97 14.11
CA LEU A 311 16.06 4.84 13.20
C LEU A 311 16.51 3.56 13.89
N LYS A 312 17.45 3.69 14.86
CA LYS A 312 17.87 2.58 15.74
C LYS A 312 16.68 2.01 16.53
N ALA A 313 15.87 2.89 17.10
CA ALA A 313 14.67 2.49 17.82
C ALA A 313 13.64 1.82 16.88
N MET A 314 13.45 2.34 15.66
CA MET A 314 12.59 1.74 14.65
C MET A 314 13.04 0.32 14.24
N LEU A 315 14.35 0.08 14.10
CA LEU A 315 14.88 -1.26 13.82
C LEU A 315 14.57 -2.24 14.96
N LEU A 316 14.71 -1.80 16.22
CA LEU A 316 14.34 -2.60 17.40
C LEU A 316 12.83 -2.85 17.45
N TYR A 317 12.02 -1.88 17.10
CA TYR A 317 10.58 -2.05 16.97
C TYR A 317 10.23 -3.11 15.91
N LYS A 318 10.88 -3.09 14.73
CA LYS A 318 10.72 -4.14 13.72
C LYS A 318 11.16 -5.51 14.26
N LYS A 319 12.30 -5.58 14.96
CA LYS A 319 12.74 -6.81 15.63
C LYS A 319 11.68 -7.36 16.59
N ALA A 320 11.07 -6.48 17.39
CA ALA A 320 9.99 -6.88 18.28
C ALA A 320 8.81 -7.48 17.53
N ILE A 321 8.42 -6.87 16.40
CA ILE A 321 7.32 -7.37 15.56
C ILE A 321 7.65 -8.74 14.95
N TYR A 322 8.89 -8.97 14.48
CA TYR A 322 9.30 -10.28 13.99
C TYR A 322 9.30 -11.34 15.10
N ARG A 323 9.71 -10.99 16.32
CA ARG A 323 9.61 -11.86 17.50
C ARG A 323 8.16 -12.18 17.86
N LEU A 324 7.24 -11.20 17.73
CA LEU A 324 5.80 -11.45 17.90
C LEU A 324 5.26 -12.43 16.84
N ALA A 325 5.67 -12.29 15.57
CA ALA A 325 5.29 -13.24 14.52
C ALA A 325 5.80 -14.66 14.81
N ALA A 326 6.95 -14.78 15.50
CA ALA A 326 7.49 -16.05 16.00
C ALA A 326 6.83 -16.53 17.30
N LEU A 327 5.90 -15.77 17.89
CA LEU A 327 5.28 -16.00 19.20
C LEU A 327 6.28 -15.99 20.38
N GLU A 328 7.43 -15.34 20.20
CA GLU A 328 8.48 -15.18 21.21
C GLU A 328 8.21 -13.92 22.04
N PHE A 329 7.20 -13.98 22.92
CA PHE A 329 6.67 -12.80 23.63
C PHE A 329 7.70 -12.13 24.54
N ARG A 330 8.56 -12.89 25.24
CA ARG A 330 9.57 -12.32 26.15
C ARG A 330 10.62 -11.53 25.38
N GLU A 331 11.14 -12.08 24.29
CA GLU A 331 12.12 -11.45 23.41
C GLU A 331 11.53 -10.22 22.72
N ALA A 332 10.25 -10.28 22.35
CA ALA A 332 9.52 -9.13 21.80
C ALA A 332 9.39 -8.01 22.85
N ALA A 333 9.08 -8.36 24.12
CA ALA A 333 9.00 -7.40 25.22
C ALA A 333 10.30 -6.63 25.42
N VAL A 334 11.42 -7.34 25.49
CA VAL A 334 12.76 -6.73 25.63
C VAL A 334 13.06 -5.79 24.45
N ALA A 335 12.75 -6.21 23.24
CA ALA A 335 13.00 -5.38 22.04
C ALA A 335 12.15 -4.11 22.03
N PHE A 336 10.87 -4.20 22.43
CA PHE A 336 9.98 -3.02 22.58
C PHE A 336 10.48 -2.06 23.65
N GLU A 337 10.87 -2.59 24.80
CA GLU A 337 11.39 -1.80 25.91
C GLU A 337 12.66 -1.03 25.52
N VAL A 338 13.65 -1.71 24.95
CA VAL A 338 14.90 -1.06 24.51
C VAL A 338 14.61 -0.02 23.41
N SER A 339 13.69 -0.32 22.50
CA SER A 339 13.24 0.63 21.48
C SER A 339 12.65 1.88 22.11
N GLN A 340 11.76 1.72 23.09
CA GLN A 340 11.13 2.84 23.82
C GLN A 340 12.16 3.69 24.56
N GLN A 341 13.13 3.06 25.27
CA GLN A 341 14.17 3.76 25.99
C GLN A 341 15.05 4.62 25.08
N ILE A 342 15.46 4.09 23.92
CA ILE A 342 16.25 4.84 22.93
C ILE A 342 15.43 5.99 22.35
N TYR A 343 14.16 5.75 22.06
CA TYR A 343 13.26 6.77 21.51
C TYR A 343 13.07 7.92 22.49
N LYS A 344 12.81 7.60 23.76
CA LYS A 344 12.70 8.57 24.85
C LYS A 344 14.00 9.35 25.06
N ALA A 345 15.16 8.67 25.06
CA ALA A 345 16.46 9.31 25.19
C ALA A 345 16.83 10.20 24.00
N ALA A 346 16.22 9.98 22.83
CA ALA A 346 16.34 10.84 21.66
C ALA A 346 15.40 12.07 21.72
N GLY A 347 14.69 12.29 22.83
CA GLY A 347 13.72 13.37 22.99
C GLY A 347 12.39 13.13 22.28
N ARG A 348 12.20 11.91 21.73
CA ARG A 348 11.04 11.54 20.96
C ARG A 348 9.92 11.06 21.87
N ARG A 349 8.70 11.47 21.59
CA ARG A 349 7.56 11.18 22.44
C ARG A 349 6.47 10.36 21.73
N SER A 350 6.33 10.51 20.41
CA SER A 350 5.44 9.68 19.60
C SER A 350 5.90 8.23 19.61
N LEU A 351 4.99 7.27 19.52
CA LEU A 351 5.20 5.82 19.61
C LEU A 351 5.71 5.29 20.96
N GLY A 352 6.16 6.16 21.88
CA GLY A 352 6.62 5.76 23.21
C GLY A 352 5.58 4.99 24.02
N PRO A 353 4.33 5.51 24.18
CA PRO A 353 3.24 4.81 24.83
C PRO A 353 2.92 3.45 24.20
N SER A 354 2.92 3.39 22.86
CA SER A 354 2.63 2.14 22.13
C SER A 354 3.69 1.07 22.36
N MET A 355 4.95 1.45 22.37
CA MET A 355 6.07 0.54 22.66
C MET A 355 6.05 0.05 24.11
N ALA A 356 5.83 0.97 25.07
CA ALA A 356 5.74 0.63 26.48
C ALA A 356 4.56 -0.32 26.76
N MET A 357 3.38 -0.05 26.20
CA MET A 357 2.20 -0.91 26.34
C MET A 357 2.41 -2.25 25.64
N GLY A 358 3.09 -2.27 24.49
CA GLY A 358 3.47 -3.49 23.80
C GLY A 358 4.39 -4.37 24.65
N ALA A 359 5.44 -3.79 25.24
CA ALA A 359 6.35 -4.48 26.16
C ALA A 359 5.59 -5.02 27.38
N ALA A 360 4.76 -4.19 28.03
CA ALA A 360 4.00 -4.59 29.22
C ALA A 360 3.10 -5.80 28.94
N LYS A 361 2.34 -5.79 27.84
CA LYS A 361 1.48 -6.92 27.44
C LYS A 361 2.30 -8.19 27.19
N CYS A 362 3.42 -8.08 26.49
CA CYS A 362 4.30 -9.22 26.21
C CYS A 362 4.92 -9.81 27.51
N TYR A 363 5.32 -8.96 28.47
CA TYR A 363 5.81 -9.41 29.77
C TYR A 363 4.72 -10.11 30.58
N ILE A 364 3.47 -9.62 30.56
CA ILE A 364 2.35 -10.27 31.24
C ILE A 364 2.07 -11.65 30.63
N ILE A 365 2.01 -11.74 29.29
CA ILE A 365 1.73 -13.01 28.60
C ILE A 365 2.85 -14.04 28.88
N SER A 366 4.11 -13.62 28.84
CA SER A 366 5.26 -14.50 29.09
C SER A 366 5.50 -14.79 30.56
N GLY A 367 4.94 -14.01 31.46
CA GLY A 367 5.26 -14.01 32.90
C GLY A 367 4.31 -14.81 33.76
N VAL A 368 3.34 -15.53 33.18
CA VAL A 368 2.46 -16.41 33.96
C VAL A 368 3.29 -17.46 34.67
N GLY A 369 3.48 -17.29 36.00
CA GLY A 369 4.33 -18.15 36.82
C GLY A 369 5.82 -17.75 36.98
N VAL A 370 6.25 -16.60 36.40
CA VAL A 370 7.64 -16.10 36.51
C VAL A 370 7.64 -14.70 37.13
N GLY A 371 8.13 -14.59 38.37
CA GLY A 371 8.05 -13.36 39.18
C GLY A 371 8.69 -12.11 38.57
N ASP A 372 9.87 -12.25 37.93
CA ASP A 372 10.60 -11.12 37.32
C ASP A 372 9.83 -10.45 36.17
N SER A 373 9.15 -11.21 35.33
CA SER A 373 8.40 -10.68 34.19
C SER A 373 7.21 -9.81 34.62
N MET A 374 6.59 -10.11 35.77
CA MET A 374 5.48 -9.30 36.29
C MET A 374 5.95 -7.96 36.85
N GLN A 375 7.19 -7.91 37.41
CA GLN A 375 7.78 -6.64 37.83
C GLN A 375 8.15 -5.76 36.63
N ASP A 376 8.71 -6.34 35.59
CA ASP A 376 8.98 -5.62 34.32
C ASP A 376 7.70 -5.10 33.68
N ALA A 377 6.63 -5.91 33.69
CA ALA A 377 5.32 -5.48 33.17
C ALA A 377 4.79 -4.28 33.95
N LYS A 378 4.87 -4.30 35.30
CA LYS A 378 4.44 -3.19 36.14
C LYS A 378 5.22 -1.92 35.82
N ARG A 379 6.56 -2.03 35.73
CA ARG A 379 7.44 -0.91 35.37
C ARG A 379 7.05 -0.30 33.99
N MET A 380 6.76 -1.14 33.01
CA MET A 380 6.34 -0.67 31.68
C MET A 380 4.94 -0.05 31.69
N MET A 381 4.01 -0.54 32.51
CA MET A 381 2.69 0.11 32.71
C MET A 381 2.85 1.48 33.39
N GLU A 382 3.71 1.61 34.40
CA GLU A 382 4.04 2.88 35.03
C GLU A 382 4.66 3.85 34.01
N GLU A 383 5.51 3.33 33.11
CA GLU A 383 6.08 4.13 32.02
C GLU A 383 4.99 4.68 31.08
N VAL A 384 3.97 3.89 30.71
CA VAL A 384 2.81 4.39 29.94
C VAL A 384 2.16 5.57 30.64
N ALA A 385 1.97 5.49 31.96
CA ALA A 385 1.37 6.56 32.75
C ALA A 385 2.12 7.88 32.67
N THR A 386 3.48 7.85 32.57
CA THR A 386 4.31 9.06 32.47
C THR A 386 4.03 9.88 31.21
N TYR A 387 3.53 9.24 30.18
CA TYR A 387 3.17 9.93 28.92
C TYR A 387 1.80 10.62 28.96
N LYS A 388 1.00 10.44 30.02
CA LYS A 388 -0.37 11.01 30.12
C LYS A 388 -0.37 12.53 30.16
N GLU A 389 0.69 13.15 30.67
CA GLU A 389 0.85 14.61 30.79
C GLU A 389 1.35 15.28 29.48
N MET A 390 1.61 14.48 28.46
CA MET A 390 2.13 14.99 27.19
C MET A 390 1.04 15.61 26.32
N ASP A 391 1.44 16.55 25.49
CA ASP A 391 0.58 17.16 24.49
C ASP A 391 -0.01 16.08 23.54
N LYS A 392 -1.35 15.92 23.64
CA LYS A 392 -2.10 14.94 22.84
C LYS A 392 -2.08 15.21 21.34
N SER A 393 -1.69 16.44 20.91
CA SER A 393 -1.56 16.79 19.49
C SER A 393 -0.48 15.94 18.80
N ASN A 394 0.56 15.55 19.52
CA ASN A 394 1.67 14.73 19.01
C ASN A 394 1.41 13.23 19.01
N TRP A 395 0.25 12.79 19.50
CA TRP A 395 -0.06 11.37 19.56
C TRP A 395 -0.46 10.82 18.19
N VAL A 396 0.20 9.76 17.77
CA VAL A 396 -0.27 8.91 16.66
C VAL A 396 -1.42 8.02 17.12
N GLY A 397 -2.14 7.43 16.18
CA GLY A 397 -3.32 6.60 16.48
C GLY A 397 -3.01 5.43 17.43
N SER A 398 -1.81 4.82 17.29
CA SER A 398 -1.35 3.74 18.18
C SER A 398 -1.11 4.19 19.62
N ASP A 399 -0.68 5.44 19.85
CA ASP A 399 -0.47 5.97 21.19
C ASP A 399 -1.79 6.21 21.92
N ARG A 400 -2.78 6.79 21.23
CA ARG A 400 -4.15 6.95 21.77
C ARG A 400 -4.74 5.61 22.20
N ARG A 401 -4.54 4.59 21.37
CA ARG A 401 -4.96 3.23 21.67
C ARG A 401 -4.22 2.66 22.88
N ALA A 402 -2.91 2.84 22.98
CA ALA A 402 -2.13 2.39 24.12
C ALA A 402 -2.63 3.00 25.43
N PHE A 403 -3.01 4.28 25.44
CA PHE A 403 -3.62 4.92 26.59
C PHE A 403 -5.02 4.38 26.91
N GLN A 404 -5.86 4.16 25.93
CA GLN A 404 -7.16 3.55 26.14
C GLN A 404 -7.02 2.15 26.77
N GLU A 405 -6.13 1.33 26.24
CA GLU A 405 -5.82 0.00 26.79
C GLU A 405 -5.24 0.10 28.20
N TYR A 406 -4.38 1.08 28.49
CA TYR A 406 -3.88 1.33 29.83
C TYR A 406 -4.98 1.71 30.83
N GLU A 407 -5.88 2.62 30.46
CA GLU A 407 -7.00 3.04 31.33
C GLU A 407 -7.97 1.88 31.56
N GLU A 408 -8.27 1.07 30.53
CA GLU A 408 -9.08 -0.14 30.65
C GLU A 408 -8.41 -1.16 31.58
N TYR A 409 -7.10 -1.39 31.42
CA TYR A 409 -6.33 -2.29 32.27
C TYR A 409 -6.33 -1.81 33.74
N ALA A 410 -6.06 -0.54 33.96
CA ALA A 410 -6.05 0.04 35.31
C ALA A 410 -7.42 -0.02 36.00
N SER A 411 -8.50 0.21 35.26
CA SER A 411 -9.86 0.09 35.76
C SER A 411 -10.23 -1.35 36.11
N ARG A 412 -9.83 -2.32 35.29
CA ARG A 412 -10.19 -3.74 35.47
C ARG A 412 -9.30 -4.46 36.50
N PHE A 413 -8.03 -4.12 36.56
CA PHE A 413 -7.00 -4.85 37.33
C PHE A 413 -6.24 -3.99 38.34
N GLY A 414 -6.59 -2.72 38.52
CA GLY A 414 -5.88 -1.77 39.41
C GLY A 414 -6.05 -2.06 40.92
N GLY A 415 -6.91 -3.00 41.29
CA GLY A 415 -6.98 -3.57 42.63
C GLY A 415 -6.13 -4.82 42.74
N ASP A 416 -5.87 -5.27 44.00
CA ASP A 416 -5.03 -6.45 44.35
C ASP A 416 -5.61 -7.81 43.86
N SER A 417 -6.29 -7.87 42.74
CA SER A 417 -6.80 -9.12 42.16
C SER A 417 -5.64 -9.96 41.64
N ASN A 418 -5.37 -11.08 42.32
CA ASN A 418 -4.28 -12.03 42.05
C ASN A 418 -4.55 -12.92 40.82
N ASN A 419 -5.39 -12.52 39.89
CA ASN A 419 -5.78 -13.32 38.73
C ASN A 419 -4.83 -13.11 37.54
N GLY A 420 -3.63 -13.68 37.63
CA GLY A 420 -2.61 -13.59 36.59
C GLY A 420 -3.06 -14.14 35.23
N ASN A 421 -3.89 -15.18 35.22
CA ASN A 421 -4.40 -15.79 33.99
C ASN A 421 -5.39 -14.84 33.28
N GLU A 422 -6.28 -14.19 34.00
CA GLU A 422 -7.23 -13.24 33.41
C GLU A 422 -6.50 -12.02 32.81
N LYS A 423 -5.48 -11.51 33.52
CA LYS A 423 -4.62 -10.43 33.00
C LYS A 423 -3.90 -10.85 31.72
N ALA A 424 -3.36 -12.06 31.66
CA ALA A 424 -2.69 -12.59 30.48
C ALA A 424 -3.64 -12.77 29.29
N SER A 425 -4.84 -13.29 29.55
CA SER A 425 -5.90 -13.44 28.52
C SER A 425 -6.31 -12.11 27.92
N TRP A 426 -6.58 -11.13 28.77
CA TRP A 426 -6.91 -9.78 28.32
C TRP A 426 -5.79 -9.16 27.47
N CYS A 427 -4.53 -9.27 27.96
CA CYS A 427 -3.37 -8.76 27.24
C CYS A 427 -3.19 -9.44 25.90
N LEU A 428 -3.40 -10.76 25.83
CA LEU A 428 -3.23 -11.53 24.60
C LEU A 428 -4.27 -11.10 23.52
N LEU A 429 -5.54 -10.92 23.88
CA LEU A 429 -6.56 -10.45 22.97
C LEU A 429 -6.25 -9.05 22.40
N ARG A 430 -5.82 -8.12 23.26
CA ARG A 430 -5.43 -6.77 22.84
C ARG A 430 -4.15 -6.79 21.99
N LEU A 431 -3.19 -7.66 22.31
CA LEU A 431 -1.98 -7.85 21.52
C LEU A 431 -2.30 -8.49 20.16
N ALA A 432 -3.17 -9.51 20.13
CA ALA A 432 -3.63 -10.15 18.91
C ALA A 432 -4.27 -9.15 17.94
N THR A 433 -5.08 -8.22 18.48
CA THR A 433 -5.65 -7.13 17.67
C THR A 433 -4.55 -6.22 17.09
N ALA A 434 -3.53 -5.89 17.88
CA ALA A 434 -2.39 -5.11 17.37
C ALA A 434 -1.59 -5.89 16.32
N MET A 435 -1.34 -7.19 16.55
CA MET A 435 -0.61 -8.07 15.64
C MET A 435 -1.30 -8.23 14.28
N THR A 436 -2.62 -8.31 14.26
CA THR A 436 -3.40 -8.51 13.03
C THR A 436 -3.68 -7.21 12.29
N ILE A 437 -4.09 -6.15 12.97
CA ILE A 437 -4.55 -4.90 12.36
C ILE A 437 -3.41 -3.91 12.13
N VAL A 438 -2.63 -3.63 13.20
CA VAL A 438 -1.63 -2.55 13.19
C VAL A 438 -0.28 -3.03 12.66
N MET A 439 0.27 -4.07 13.30
CA MET A 439 1.59 -4.60 13.00
C MET A 439 1.56 -5.56 11.81
N ARG A 440 0.42 -6.20 11.57
CA ARG A 440 0.19 -7.19 10.50
C ARG A 440 1.21 -8.33 10.47
N CYS A 441 1.80 -8.62 11.64
CA CYS A 441 2.85 -9.63 11.74
C CYS A 441 2.33 -11.05 11.52
N THR A 442 1.02 -11.28 11.59
CA THR A 442 0.39 -12.56 11.21
C THR A 442 0.56 -12.89 9.71
N LEU A 443 0.92 -11.92 8.85
CA LEU A 443 1.34 -12.17 7.48
C LEU A 443 2.62 -13.02 7.38
N TRP A 444 3.47 -12.93 8.38
CA TRP A 444 4.82 -13.53 8.39
C TRP A 444 4.89 -14.86 9.15
N MET A 445 3.79 -15.28 9.75
CA MET A 445 3.70 -16.54 10.45
C MET A 445 3.81 -17.73 9.49
N SER A 446 4.56 -18.75 9.87
CA SER A 446 4.46 -20.06 9.24
C SER A 446 3.10 -20.70 9.54
N ALA A 447 2.73 -21.77 8.83
CA ALA A 447 1.49 -22.50 9.08
C ALA A 447 1.40 -23.00 10.56
N ASP A 448 2.51 -23.49 11.10
CA ASP A 448 2.57 -23.95 12.49
C ASP A 448 2.41 -22.78 13.49
N GLN A 449 3.05 -21.65 13.21
CA GLN A 449 2.91 -20.45 14.05
C GLN A 449 1.48 -19.89 14.00
N ALA A 450 0.84 -19.88 12.83
CA ALA A 450 -0.55 -19.47 12.68
C ALA A 450 -1.51 -20.40 13.42
N SER A 451 -1.27 -21.72 13.37
CA SER A 451 -2.04 -22.72 14.14
C SER A 451 -1.85 -22.56 15.65
N ASN A 452 -0.62 -22.33 16.09
CA ASN A 452 -0.31 -22.07 17.51
C ASN A 452 -0.93 -20.75 17.99
N PHE A 453 -0.92 -19.72 17.17
CA PHE A 453 -1.57 -18.45 17.48
C PHE A 453 -3.08 -18.61 17.68
N GLU A 454 -3.75 -19.32 16.76
CA GLU A 454 -5.17 -19.64 16.86
C GLU A 454 -5.48 -20.45 18.13
N GLU A 455 -4.74 -21.54 18.37
CA GLU A 455 -4.93 -22.37 19.55
C GLU A 455 -4.73 -21.57 20.87
N THR A 456 -3.70 -20.71 20.89
CA THR A 456 -3.41 -19.85 22.03
C THR A 456 -4.55 -18.85 22.27
N LEU A 457 -5.08 -18.25 21.21
CA LEU A 457 -6.23 -17.35 21.33
C LEU A 457 -7.50 -18.08 21.78
N CYS A 458 -7.80 -19.23 21.20
CA CYS A 458 -8.98 -20.02 21.56
C CYS A 458 -8.98 -20.47 23.03
N LYS A 459 -7.81 -20.72 23.58
CA LYS A 459 -7.65 -21.10 25.01
C LYS A 459 -7.67 -19.90 25.97
N SER A 460 -7.53 -18.68 25.47
CA SER A 460 -7.31 -17.50 26.31
C SER A 460 -8.60 -16.79 26.74
N TYR A 461 -9.70 -16.92 26.02
CA TYR A 461 -10.94 -16.22 26.37
C TYR A 461 -11.96 -17.13 27.05
N ASP A 462 -12.80 -16.54 27.90
CA ASP A 462 -13.96 -17.22 28.46
C ASP A 462 -15.08 -17.27 27.40
N GLU A 463 -15.53 -18.47 27.07
CA GLU A 463 -16.62 -18.68 26.09
C GLU A 463 -17.92 -17.99 26.49
N ASN A 464 -18.10 -17.67 27.77
CA ASN A 464 -19.26 -16.92 28.26
C ASN A 464 -19.12 -15.40 28.02
N ASN A 465 -17.90 -14.90 27.74
CA ASN A 465 -17.67 -13.50 27.38
C ASN A 465 -17.78 -13.32 25.87
N LEU A 466 -18.99 -13.03 25.39
CA LEU A 466 -19.30 -12.95 23.97
C LEU A 466 -18.50 -11.86 23.22
N ASP A 467 -18.15 -10.76 23.90
CA ASP A 467 -17.30 -9.71 23.32
C ASP A 467 -15.88 -10.23 23.04
N ASP A 468 -15.30 -10.98 23.97
CA ASP A 468 -13.97 -11.56 23.78
C ASP A 468 -14.00 -12.67 22.70
N VAL A 469 -15.07 -13.47 22.64
CA VAL A 469 -15.28 -14.48 21.57
C VAL A 469 -15.35 -13.79 20.18
N ALA A 470 -16.13 -12.71 20.05
CA ALA A 470 -16.26 -11.99 18.79
C ALA A 470 -14.93 -11.33 18.39
N LEU A 471 -14.20 -10.73 19.33
CA LEU A 471 -12.91 -10.11 19.10
C LEU A 471 -11.85 -11.15 18.68
N ALA A 472 -11.79 -12.30 19.35
CA ALA A 472 -10.90 -13.39 18.99
C ALA A 472 -11.23 -13.94 17.59
N SER A 473 -12.53 -14.14 17.30
CA SER A 473 -12.99 -14.58 15.99
C SER A 473 -12.56 -13.61 14.88
N MET A 474 -12.71 -12.31 15.11
CA MET A 474 -12.23 -11.28 14.19
C MET A 474 -10.70 -11.36 13.97
N CYS A 475 -9.92 -11.50 15.05
CA CYS A 475 -8.47 -11.61 14.94
C CYS A 475 -8.03 -12.88 14.17
N ILE A 476 -8.68 -14.01 14.43
CA ILE A 476 -8.40 -15.27 13.73
C ILE A 476 -8.83 -15.17 12.26
N ALA A 477 -10.00 -14.62 11.96
CA ALA A 477 -10.45 -14.41 10.59
C ALA A 477 -9.48 -13.50 9.82
N LEU A 478 -8.99 -12.43 10.44
CA LEU A 478 -7.98 -11.56 9.83
C LEU A 478 -6.64 -12.27 9.63
N MET A 479 -6.20 -13.09 10.58
CA MET A 479 -5.03 -13.97 10.39
C MET A 479 -5.26 -14.94 9.24
N CYS A 480 -6.44 -15.55 9.13
CA CYS A 480 -6.79 -16.43 8.01
C CYS A 480 -6.70 -15.70 6.66
N SER A 481 -7.13 -14.43 6.58
CA SER A 481 -6.98 -13.64 5.36
C SER A 481 -5.50 -13.42 4.99
N HIS A 482 -4.63 -13.25 5.97
CA HIS A 482 -3.19 -13.13 5.79
C HIS A 482 -2.51 -14.45 5.37
N GLN A 483 -3.15 -15.59 5.64
CA GLN A 483 -2.63 -16.93 5.37
C GLN A 483 -3.32 -17.64 4.19
N ASN A 484 -4.22 -16.97 3.45
CA ASN A 484 -5.04 -17.54 2.38
C ASN A 484 -5.94 -18.72 2.82
N LEU A 485 -6.39 -18.72 4.06
CA LEU A 485 -7.27 -19.75 4.62
C LEU A 485 -8.73 -19.31 4.51
N THR A 486 -9.21 -19.13 3.28
CA THR A 486 -10.49 -18.47 2.96
C THR A 486 -11.69 -19.13 3.67
N GLN A 487 -11.87 -20.46 3.55
CA GLN A 487 -13.01 -21.13 4.18
C GLN A 487 -12.97 -21.01 5.70
N LYS A 488 -11.83 -21.28 6.31
CA LYS A 488 -11.64 -21.15 7.75
C LYS A 488 -11.90 -19.70 8.24
N GLY A 489 -11.47 -18.72 7.45
CA GLY A 489 -11.74 -17.30 7.73
C GLY A 489 -13.22 -16.98 7.71
N LEU A 490 -13.98 -17.52 6.74
CA LEU A 490 -15.43 -17.38 6.66
C LEU A 490 -16.13 -18.02 7.86
N ASP A 491 -15.70 -19.21 8.31
CA ASP A 491 -16.27 -19.91 9.47
C ASP A 491 -16.11 -19.05 10.75
N TYR A 492 -14.95 -18.41 10.94
CA TYR A 492 -14.73 -17.50 12.06
C TYR A 492 -15.51 -16.18 11.92
N CYS A 493 -15.71 -15.67 10.69
CA CYS A 493 -16.60 -14.53 10.47
C CYS A 493 -18.04 -14.87 10.86
N GLU A 494 -18.55 -16.03 10.43
CA GLU A 494 -19.90 -16.50 10.78
C GLU A 494 -20.05 -16.66 12.29
N LYS A 495 -19.07 -17.29 12.97
CA LYS A 495 -19.03 -17.41 14.43
C LYS A 495 -19.15 -16.05 15.12
N GLY A 496 -18.35 -15.05 14.69
CA GLY A 496 -18.40 -13.70 15.28
C GLY A 496 -19.69 -12.95 14.96
N LEU A 497 -20.19 -13.05 13.72
CA LEU A 497 -21.42 -12.38 13.29
C LEU A 497 -22.69 -12.96 13.96
N SER A 498 -22.70 -14.26 14.28
CA SER A 498 -23.83 -14.89 15.01
C SER A 498 -24.07 -14.30 16.39
N LEU A 499 -23.07 -13.63 16.96
CA LEU A 499 -23.13 -12.99 18.28
C LEU A 499 -23.59 -11.52 18.22
N SER A 500 -23.72 -10.95 17.02
CA SER A 500 -23.89 -9.50 16.80
C SER A 500 -25.00 -8.84 17.63
N SER A 501 -26.13 -9.52 17.82
CA SER A 501 -27.28 -9.00 18.60
C SER A 501 -27.10 -9.04 20.13
N GLN A 502 -26.03 -9.68 20.61
CA GLN A 502 -25.77 -9.93 22.04
C GLN A 502 -24.50 -9.21 22.54
N LEU A 503 -23.78 -8.51 21.64
CA LEU A 503 -22.55 -7.81 21.99
C LEU A 503 -22.82 -6.54 22.79
N SER A 504 -21.86 -6.17 23.64
CA SER A 504 -21.91 -4.94 24.40
C SER A 504 -21.62 -3.70 23.53
N GLU A 505 -22.00 -2.52 24.05
CA GLU A 505 -21.67 -1.23 23.44
C GLU A 505 -20.14 -1.06 23.19
N MET A 506 -19.30 -1.78 23.92
CA MET A 506 -17.85 -1.72 23.79
C MET A 506 -17.36 -2.36 22.49
N SER A 507 -17.94 -3.51 22.09
CA SER A 507 -17.67 -4.14 20.78
C SER A 507 -18.16 -3.27 19.63
N ASP A 508 -19.30 -2.61 19.78
CA ASP A 508 -19.83 -1.66 18.80
C ASP A 508 -18.87 -0.46 18.62
N LYS A 509 -18.41 0.13 19.73
CA LYS A 509 -17.43 1.23 19.71
C LYS A 509 -16.09 0.82 19.11
N PHE A 510 -15.68 -0.44 19.25
CA PHE A 510 -14.45 -0.91 18.64
C PHE A 510 -14.59 -1.07 17.13
N GLY A 511 -15.73 -1.53 16.61
CA GLY A 511 -16.00 -1.78 15.21
C GLY A 511 -15.76 -3.25 14.80
N THR A 512 -15.99 -4.19 15.72
CA THR A 512 -15.80 -5.63 15.47
C THR A 512 -16.73 -6.15 14.37
N ILE A 513 -18.01 -5.81 14.41
CA ILE A 513 -19.02 -6.29 13.45
C ILE A 513 -18.76 -5.77 12.02
N PRO A 514 -18.60 -4.45 11.79
CA PRO A 514 -18.26 -3.98 10.44
C PRO A 514 -16.93 -4.54 9.93
N MET A 515 -15.96 -4.82 10.81
CA MET A 515 -14.71 -5.49 10.42
C MET A 515 -14.94 -6.93 9.96
N LEU A 516 -15.80 -7.69 10.61
CA LEU A 516 -16.17 -9.04 10.19
C LEU A 516 -16.86 -9.03 8.82
N HIS A 517 -17.80 -8.10 8.58
CA HIS A 517 -18.43 -7.95 7.26
C HIS A 517 -17.43 -7.55 6.18
N TYR A 518 -16.44 -6.69 6.48
CA TYR A 518 -15.35 -6.39 5.56
C TYR A 518 -14.54 -7.66 5.22
N LEU A 519 -14.25 -8.51 6.21
CA LEU A 519 -13.51 -9.76 5.99
C LEU A 519 -14.31 -10.76 5.16
N VAL A 520 -15.63 -10.88 5.39
CA VAL A 520 -16.52 -11.66 4.52
C VAL A 520 -16.43 -11.17 3.07
N ALA A 521 -16.51 -9.85 2.86
CA ALA A 521 -16.36 -9.27 1.53
C ALA A 521 -14.99 -9.59 0.91
N HIS A 522 -13.92 -9.49 1.70
CA HIS A 522 -12.57 -9.83 1.26
C HIS A 522 -12.45 -11.30 0.83
N PHE A 523 -12.94 -12.24 1.64
CA PHE A 523 -12.91 -13.66 1.31
C PHE A 523 -13.74 -14.02 0.07
N HIS A 524 -14.88 -13.36 -0.14
CA HIS A 524 -15.65 -13.54 -1.36
C HIS A 524 -14.94 -13.00 -2.60
N VAL A 525 -14.14 -11.92 -2.48
CA VAL A 525 -13.27 -11.48 -3.59
C VAL A 525 -12.23 -12.55 -3.94
N GLU A 526 -11.61 -13.16 -2.94
CA GLU A 526 -10.64 -14.24 -3.16
C GLU A 526 -11.29 -15.50 -3.81
N ASN A 527 -12.56 -15.77 -3.50
CA ASN A 527 -13.34 -16.83 -4.12
C ASN A 527 -13.94 -16.46 -5.49
N GLU A 528 -13.68 -15.26 -6.01
CA GLU A 528 -14.29 -14.72 -7.22
C GLU A 528 -15.82 -14.48 -7.13
N ASP A 529 -16.42 -14.54 -5.93
CA ASP A 529 -17.86 -14.33 -5.68
C ASP A 529 -18.18 -12.83 -5.57
N ILE A 530 -18.02 -12.10 -6.65
CA ILE A 530 -18.04 -10.62 -6.67
C ILE A 530 -19.37 -10.03 -6.17
N HIS A 531 -20.49 -10.72 -6.40
CA HIS A 531 -21.79 -10.25 -5.93
C HIS A 531 -21.88 -10.32 -4.39
N LEU A 532 -21.52 -11.46 -3.79
CA LEU A 532 -21.51 -11.61 -2.33
C LEU A 532 -20.52 -10.65 -1.67
N ALA A 533 -19.37 -10.44 -2.33
CA ALA A 533 -18.40 -9.44 -1.90
C ALA A 533 -18.98 -8.03 -1.84
N LYS A 534 -19.73 -7.60 -2.88
CA LYS A 534 -20.38 -6.29 -2.90
C LYS A 534 -21.40 -6.13 -1.78
N ASN A 535 -22.25 -7.14 -1.56
CA ASN A 535 -23.27 -7.11 -0.52
C ASN A 535 -22.63 -6.98 0.86
N ALA A 536 -21.66 -7.83 1.21
CA ALA A 536 -20.97 -7.78 2.48
C ALA A 536 -20.23 -6.45 2.69
N LEU A 537 -19.62 -5.92 1.62
CA LEU A 537 -18.92 -4.63 1.65
C LEU A 537 -19.87 -3.47 1.91
N SER A 538 -21.06 -3.48 1.30
CA SER A 538 -22.11 -2.47 1.53
C SER A 538 -22.55 -2.45 3.00
N ILE A 539 -22.74 -3.63 3.60
CA ILE A 539 -23.09 -3.74 5.03
C ILE A 539 -21.94 -3.18 5.90
N ALA A 540 -20.69 -3.53 5.59
CA ALA A 540 -19.53 -3.00 6.30
C ALA A 540 -19.46 -1.46 6.24
N GLU A 541 -19.70 -0.87 5.05
CA GLU A 541 -19.73 0.59 4.86
C GLU A 541 -20.86 1.25 5.67
N GLU A 542 -22.06 0.68 5.65
CA GLU A 542 -23.23 1.19 6.38
C GLU A 542 -23.03 1.18 7.90
N LEU A 543 -22.46 0.10 8.43
CA LEU A 543 -22.23 -0.08 9.86
C LEU A 543 -21.04 0.73 10.38
N THR A 544 -20.14 1.23 9.51
CA THR A 544 -18.94 1.96 9.94
C THR A 544 -19.25 3.38 10.37
N LYS A 545 -19.23 3.65 11.68
CA LYS A 545 -19.51 4.97 12.27
C LYS A 545 -18.24 5.73 12.62
N LYS A 546 -18.29 7.08 12.61
CA LYS A 546 -17.13 7.96 12.85
C LYS A 546 -16.52 7.82 14.24
N GLU A 547 -17.31 7.49 15.24
CA GLU A 547 -16.91 7.30 16.64
C GLU A 547 -16.20 5.98 16.92
N MET A 548 -16.19 5.04 15.96
CA MET A 548 -15.55 3.74 16.14
C MET A 548 -14.03 3.85 16.14
N VAL A 549 -13.37 3.02 16.98
CA VAL A 549 -11.92 2.93 17.05
C VAL A 549 -11.30 2.54 15.70
N LEU A 550 -11.94 1.61 14.98
CA LEU A 550 -11.49 1.14 13.67
C LEU A 550 -11.99 1.98 12.50
N HIS A 551 -12.69 3.11 12.71
CA HIS A 551 -13.30 3.90 11.64
C HIS A 551 -12.34 4.21 10.49
N HIS A 552 -11.18 4.83 10.76
CA HIS A 552 -10.22 5.20 9.71
C HIS A 552 -9.64 3.99 8.98
N TYR A 553 -9.36 2.91 9.71
CA TYR A 553 -8.87 1.67 9.14
C TYR A 553 -9.91 1.04 8.22
N LEU A 554 -11.15 0.89 8.69
CA LEU A 554 -12.26 0.32 7.92
C LEU A 554 -12.57 1.16 6.68
N SER A 555 -12.72 2.49 6.83
CA SER A 555 -13.00 3.38 5.70
C SER A 555 -11.92 3.30 4.61
N PHE A 556 -10.66 3.15 5.01
CA PHE A 556 -9.57 2.95 4.06
C PHE A 556 -9.66 1.57 3.38
N LYS A 557 -9.82 0.50 4.16
CA LYS A 557 -9.86 -0.88 3.66
C LYS A 557 -11.08 -1.15 2.76
N THR A 558 -12.25 -0.67 3.14
CA THR A 558 -13.47 -0.77 2.31
C THR A 558 -13.31 -0.03 0.99
N SER A 559 -12.73 1.17 1.00
CA SER A 559 -12.42 1.93 -0.22
C SER A 559 -11.44 1.19 -1.13
N GLN A 560 -10.39 0.58 -0.59
CA GLN A 560 -9.43 -0.20 -1.38
C GLN A 560 -10.07 -1.47 -1.97
N LEU A 561 -10.85 -2.20 -1.17
CA LEU A 561 -11.54 -3.40 -1.64
C LEU A 561 -12.57 -3.06 -2.74
N LYS A 562 -13.26 -1.93 -2.61
CA LYS A 562 -14.19 -1.42 -3.63
C LYS A 562 -13.51 -1.14 -4.95
N ARG A 563 -12.29 -0.54 -4.92
CA ARG A 563 -11.48 -0.37 -6.14
C ARG A 563 -11.09 -1.69 -6.74
N ARG A 564 -10.58 -2.62 -5.91
CA ARG A 564 -10.19 -3.95 -6.37
C ARG A 564 -11.36 -4.68 -7.03
N ILE A 565 -12.54 -4.63 -6.44
CA ILE A 565 -13.78 -5.19 -7.02
C ILE A 565 -14.07 -4.52 -8.38
N LYS A 566 -13.93 -3.19 -8.46
CA LYS A 566 -14.12 -2.45 -9.71
C LYS A 566 -13.11 -2.89 -10.78
N ASP A 567 -11.82 -2.97 -10.43
CA ASP A 567 -10.74 -3.37 -11.36
C ASP A 567 -10.96 -4.83 -11.85
N ILE A 568 -11.41 -5.73 -10.97
CA ILE A 568 -11.76 -7.10 -11.35
C ILE A 568 -12.93 -7.10 -12.33
N ILE A 569 -13.96 -6.30 -12.08
CA ILE A 569 -15.12 -6.21 -12.97
C ILE A 569 -14.70 -5.65 -14.32
N GLU A 570 -13.96 -4.56 -14.36
CA GLU A 570 -13.48 -3.93 -15.60
C GLU A 570 -12.50 -4.81 -16.39
N GLY A 571 -11.73 -5.67 -15.71
CA GLY A 571 -10.75 -6.57 -16.33
C GLY A 571 -11.28 -7.98 -16.68
N THR A 572 -12.32 -8.44 -16.00
CA THR A 572 -12.76 -9.85 -16.08
C THR A 572 -14.22 -10.00 -16.55
N TYR A 573 -15.04 -9.00 -16.26
CA TYR A 573 -16.45 -8.97 -16.62
C TYR A 573 -16.69 -7.97 -17.74
N GLU A 574 -17.55 -8.35 -18.69
CA GLU A 574 -18.07 -7.45 -19.72
C GLU A 574 -19.38 -6.81 -19.25
N VAL A 575 -19.62 -5.58 -19.73
CA VAL A 575 -20.82 -4.82 -19.39
C VAL A 575 -21.75 -4.75 -20.61
N LEU A 576 -22.99 -5.18 -20.45
CA LEU A 576 -24.01 -5.18 -21.47
C LEU A 576 -25.13 -4.19 -21.09
N ASN A 577 -25.22 -3.10 -21.83
CA ASN A 577 -26.29 -2.10 -21.66
C ASN A 577 -27.48 -2.47 -22.56
N ILE A 578 -28.63 -2.78 -21.96
CA ILE A 578 -29.84 -3.17 -22.67
C ILE A 578 -30.89 -2.09 -22.57
N PRO A 579 -31.15 -1.33 -23.65
CA PRO A 579 -32.15 -0.28 -23.66
C PRO A 579 -33.56 -0.80 -23.34
N ALA A 580 -34.43 0.10 -22.91
CA ALA A 580 -35.85 -0.19 -22.74
C ALA A 580 -36.47 -0.74 -24.05
N GLY A 581 -37.32 -1.76 -23.96
CA GLY A 581 -37.96 -2.39 -25.09
C GLY A 581 -37.04 -3.26 -25.96
N LYS A 582 -35.80 -3.49 -25.59
CA LYS A 582 -34.82 -4.25 -26.35
C LYS A 582 -34.44 -5.58 -25.68
N LYS A 583 -33.87 -6.44 -26.51
CA LYS A 583 -33.35 -7.79 -26.11
C LYS A 583 -31.91 -7.88 -26.58
N ALA A 584 -31.04 -8.37 -25.73
CA ALA A 584 -29.65 -8.69 -26.03
C ALA A 584 -29.45 -10.21 -26.06
N VAL A 585 -28.73 -10.71 -27.06
CA VAL A 585 -28.39 -12.13 -27.18
C VAL A 585 -26.88 -12.26 -27.33
N LEU A 586 -26.27 -12.96 -26.39
CA LEU A 586 -24.88 -13.42 -26.51
C LEU A 586 -24.89 -14.76 -27.25
N LYS A 587 -24.27 -14.78 -28.42
CA LYS A 587 -24.13 -15.99 -29.24
C LYS A 587 -22.73 -16.52 -29.14
N ILE A 588 -22.59 -17.74 -28.63
CA ILE A 588 -21.31 -18.43 -28.47
C ILE A 588 -21.26 -19.53 -29.53
N GLU A 589 -20.50 -19.29 -30.58
CA GLU A 589 -20.30 -20.22 -31.68
C GLU A 589 -19.24 -21.25 -31.29
N LEU A 590 -19.61 -22.52 -31.41
CA LEU A 590 -18.77 -23.65 -31.13
C LEU A 590 -18.51 -24.40 -32.45
N ASP A 591 -17.26 -24.38 -32.88
CA ASP A 591 -16.80 -25.22 -33.98
C ASP A 591 -16.68 -26.69 -33.54
N SER A 592 -16.49 -27.63 -34.47
CA SER A 592 -16.31 -29.07 -34.19
C SER A 592 -15.22 -29.27 -33.12
N ILE A 593 -15.60 -29.80 -31.97
CA ILE A 593 -14.72 -29.99 -30.81
C ILE A 593 -14.18 -31.40 -30.84
N PRO A 594 -12.84 -31.63 -30.86
CA PRO A 594 -12.26 -32.97 -30.68
C PRO A 594 -12.65 -33.53 -29.30
N GLU A 595 -12.99 -34.80 -29.24
CA GLU A 595 -13.42 -35.51 -28.01
C GLU A 595 -12.49 -35.35 -26.79
N SER A 596 -11.23 -34.98 -27.01
CA SER A 596 -10.23 -34.82 -25.94
C SER A 596 -10.23 -33.47 -25.22
N ILE A 597 -11.04 -32.46 -25.62
CA ILE A 597 -10.96 -31.08 -25.14
C ILE A 597 -12.35 -30.47 -24.84
N SER A 598 -13.34 -31.25 -24.39
CA SER A 598 -14.60 -30.65 -23.97
C SER A 598 -14.46 -30.03 -22.56
N LYS A 599 -14.00 -28.77 -22.49
CA LYS A 599 -14.19 -27.99 -21.25
C LYS A 599 -15.61 -27.42 -21.27
N PRO A 600 -16.36 -27.50 -20.16
CA PRO A 600 -17.67 -26.86 -20.05
C PRO A 600 -17.58 -25.38 -20.32
N ILE A 601 -18.62 -24.84 -20.96
CA ILE A 601 -18.84 -23.41 -21.02
C ILE A 601 -19.43 -22.99 -19.69
N TYR A 602 -18.82 -21.99 -19.05
CA TYR A 602 -19.31 -21.44 -17.81
C TYR A 602 -19.72 -20.00 -18.04
N TRP A 603 -20.86 -19.58 -17.49
CA TRP A 603 -21.29 -18.18 -17.42
C TRP A 603 -21.67 -17.79 -16.01
N ASP A 604 -21.37 -16.52 -15.70
CA ASP A 604 -21.74 -15.85 -14.47
C ASP A 604 -22.19 -14.43 -14.86
N TRP A 605 -23.38 -14.03 -14.40
CA TRP A 605 -23.87 -12.69 -14.64
C TRP A 605 -24.73 -12.18 -13.50
N PHE A 606 -24.78 -10.85 -13.34
CA PHE A 606 -25.64 -10.19 -12.37
C PHE A 606 -26.14 -8.84 -12.90
N LEU A 607 -27.27 -8.36 -12.37
CA LEU A 607 -27.82 -7.06 -12.63
C LEU A 607 -27.25 -6.02 -11.67
N GLN A 608 -27.08 -4.78 -12.13
CA GLN A 608 -26.75 -3.66 -11.26
C GLN A 608 -27.96 -3.22 -10.42
N ASP A 609 -29.16 -3.22 -11.04
CA ASP A 609 -30.44 -2.86 -10.37
C ASP A 609 -31.61 -3.58 -11.03
N ARG A 610 -32.73 -3.73 -10.28
CA ARG A 610 -34.04 -4.19 -10.80
C ARG A 610 -34.08 -5.64 -11.26
N ASP A 611 -34.76 -5.89 -12.41
CA ASP A 611 -35.10 -7.18 -12.96
C ASP A 611 -34.86 -7.27 -14.47
N ILE A 612 -34.69 -8.50 -14.96
CA ILE A 612 -34.58 -8.82 -16.40
C ILE A 612 -35.07 -10.24 -16.64
N ASP A 613 -35.66 -10.51 -17.84
CA ASP A 613 -35.93 -11.86 -18.25
C ASP A 613 -34.68 -12.49 -18.87
N PHE A 614 -34.31 -13.69 -18.42
CA PHE A 614 -33.15 -14.45 -18.88
C PHE A 614 -33.55 -15.86 -19.34
N ASP A 615 -32.99 -16.29 -20.46
CA ASP A 615 -33.04 -17.66 -20.94
C ASP A 615 -31.70 -18.10 -21.55
N ALA A 616 -31.48 -19.43 -21.58
CA ALA A 616 -30.34 -20.06 -22.25
C ALA A 616 -30.80 -21.19 -23.13
N SER A 617 -30.33 -21.24 -24.38
CA SER A 617 -30.65 -22.26 -25.35
C SER A 617 -29.44 -22.66 -26.20
N PHE A 618 -29.41 -23.91 -26.65
CA PHE A 618 -28.38 -24.43 -27.54
C PHE A 618 -28.99 -24.91 -28.85
N CYS A 619 -28.44 -24.45 -29.96
CA CYS A 619 -28.82 -24.86 -31.32
C CYS A 619 -27.67 -25.63 -31.98
N PRO A 620 -27.71 -26.97 -32.08
CA PRO A 620 -26.78 -27.75 -32.88
C PRO A 620 -26.83 -27.35 -34.37
N LYS A 621 -25.70 -27.44 -35.09
CA LYS A 621 -25.65 -27.09 -36.53
C LYS A 621 -26.63 -27.90 -37.43
N ASN A 622 -27.03 -29.07 -37.01
CA ASN A 622 -27.84 -30.00 -37.83
C ASN A 622 -29.12 -30.53 -37.15
N SER A 623 -29.59 -29.83 -36.09
CA SER A 623 -30.75 -30.30 -35.31
C SER A 623 -31.57 -29.13 -34.77
N TYR A 624 -32.74 -29.43 -34.20
CA TYR A 624 -33.53 -28.40 -33.48
C TYR A 624 -32.86 -28.00 -32.18
N GLY A 625 -33.00 -26.71 -31.83
CA GLY A 625 -32.46 -26.20 -30.57
C GLY A 625 -33.10 -26.83 -29.33
N SER A 626 -32.32 -26.99 -28.29
CA SER A 626 -32.74 -27.41 -26.96
C SER A 626 -32.67 -26.25 -25.98
N GLU A 627 -33.70 -26.15 -25.13
CA GLU A 627 -33.73 -25.23 -24.03
C GLU A 627 -32.81 -25.75 -22.91
N ILE A 628 -31.89 -24.88 -22.40
CA ILE A 628 -30.99 -25.23 -21.31
C ILE A 628 -31.53 -24.62 -20.02
N ALA A 629 -31.90 -23.34 -20.05
CA ALA A 629 -32.56 -22.67 -18.96
C ALA A 629 -33.82 -21.97 -19.50
N PRO A 630 -35.01 -22.29 -18.94
CA PRO A 630 -36.26 -21.63 -19.35
C PRO A 630 -36.27 -20.15 -19.02
N THR A 631 -37.01 -19.39 -19.81
CA THR A 631 -37.18 -17.96 -19.57
C THR A 631 -37.69 -17.73 -18.16
N SER A 632 -36.93 -16.99 -17.37
CA SER A 632 -37.25 -16.63 -15.99
C SER A 632 -36.90 -15.18 -15.72
N ARG A 633 -37.77 -14.49 -14.95
CA ARG A 633 -37.48 -13.16 -14.48
C ARG A 633 -36.51 -13.22 -13.30
N ARG A 634 -35.42 -12.46 -13.37
CA ARG A 634 -34.40 -12.37 -12.34
C ARG A 634 -34.29 -10.94 -11.85
N SER A 635 -34.32 -10.78 -10.53
CA SER A 635 -34.08 -9.49 -9.86
C SER A 635 -32.60 -9.34 -9.49
N ALA A 636 -32.14 -8.10 -9.37
CA ALA A 636 -30.82 -7.81 -8.81
C ALA A 636 -30.69 -8.34 -7.35
N GLU A 637 -31.80 -8.46 -6.63
CA GLU A 637 -31.87 -9.00 -5.28
C GLU A 637 -31.71 -10.54 -5.23
N ASP A 638 -32.00 -11.24 -6.34
CA ASP A 638 -31.85 -12.71 -6.42
C ASP A 638 -30.38 -13.16 -6.44
N GLY A 639 -29.44 -12.21 -6.63
CA GLY A 639 -28.01 -12.50 -6.72
C GLY A 639 -27.54 -12.89 -8.11
N PRO A 640 -26.29 -13.38 -8.25
CA PRO A 640 -25.72 -13.78 -9.52
C PRO A 640 -26.37 -15.05 -10.06
N VAL A 641 -26.52 -15.11 -11.38
CA VAL A 641 -27.00 -16.28 -12.09
C VAL A 641 -25.79 -16.97 -12.71
N GLN A 642 -25.49 -18.16 -12.21
CA GLN A 642 -24.41 -19.01 -12.70
C GLN A 642 -24.97 -20.19 -13.46
N GLY A 643 -24.24 -20.60 -14.51
CA GLY A 643 -24.61 -21.80 -15.26
C GLY A 643 -23.42 -22.40 -15.96
N THR A 644 -23.57 -23.70 -16.24
CA THR A 644 -22.60 -24.47 -17.01
C THR A 644 -23.31 -25.18 -18.14
N PHE A 645 -22.61 -25.35 -19.25
CA PHE A 645 -23.10 -26.14 -20.39
C PHE A 645 -22.00 -27.06 -20.91
N ASP A 646 -22.25 -28.33 -20.82
CA ASP A 646 -21.45 -29.36 -21.45
C ASP A 646 -21.99 -29.63 -22.86
N VAL A 647 -21.15 -29.47 -23.87
CA VAL A 647 -21.55 -29.73 -25.25
C VAL A 647 -21.89 -31.26 -25.38
N PRO A 648 -23.11 -31.60 -25.79
CA PRO A 648 -23.49 -33.01 -25.92
C PRO A 648 -22.58 -33.77 -26.88
N SER A 649 -22.21 -34.99 -26.54
CA SER A 649 -21.27 -35.84 -27.31
C SER A 649 -21.73 -36.20 -28.72
N ASP A 650 -23.02 -36.12 -29.00
CA ASP A 650 -23.65 -36.27 -30.32
C ASP A 650 -23.57 -35.00 -31.18
N CYS A 651 -23.23 -33.84 -30.61
CA CYS A 651 -23.11 -32.58 -31.34
C CYS A 651 -21.69 -32.35 -31.87
N LYS A 652 -21.03 -33.35 -32.45
CA LYS A 652 -19.65 -33.30 -33.00
C LYS A 652 -19.39 -32.18 -34.02
N ASN A 653 -20.44 -31.72 -34.70
CA ASN A 653 -20.37 -30.67 -35.74
C ASN A 653 -20.47 -29.26 -35.15
N GLY A 654 -20.49 -29.11 -33.83
CA GLY A 654 -20.64 -27.84 -33.15
C GLY A 654 -22.08 -27.31 -33.12
N GLY A 655 -22.25 -26.06 -32.71
CA GLY A 655 -23.54 -25.41 -32.57
C GLY A 655 -23.38 -23.98 -32.01
N VAL A 656 -24.51 -23.38 -31.63
CA VAL A 656 -24.52 -22.03 -31.04
C VAL A 656 -25.25 -22.08 -29.71
N LEU A 657 -24.54 -21.74 -28.64
CA LEU A 657 -25.13 -21.45 -27.34
C LEU A 657 -25.58 -19.99 -27.33
N GLN A 658 -26.83 -19.76 -26.96
CA GLN A 658 -27.41 -18.43 -26.85
C GLN A 658 -27.80 -18.15 -25.41
N LEU A 659 -27.30 -17.03 -24.87
CA LEU A 659 -27.75 -16.48 -23.60
C LEU A 659 -28.54 -15.20 -23.93
N THR A 660 -29.80 -15.18 -23.53
CA THR A 660 -30.72 -14.09 -23.88
C THR A 660 -31.09 -13.27 -22.66
N PHE A 661 -30.96 -11.97 -22.76
CA PHE A 661 -31.38 -10.99 -21.77
C PHE A 661 -32.45 -10.09 -22.37
N SER A 662 -33.69 -10.19 -21.88
CA SER A 662 -34.81 -9.44 -22.44
C SER A 662 -35.31 -8.35 -21.49
N ASN A 663 -35.23 -7.12 -21.95
CA ASN A 663 -35.82 -5.93 -21.32
C ASN A 663 -37.04 -5.42 -22.14
N SER A 664 -37.70 -6.32 -22.90
CA SER A 664 -38.79 -5.98 -23.83
C SER A 664 -40.04 -5.42 -23.14
N TYR A 665 -40.25 -5.76 -21.88
CA TYR A 665 -41.38 -5.26 -21.07
C TYR A 665 -41.17 -3.86 -20.46
N SER A 666 -39.94 -3.33 -20.48
CA SER A 666 -39.63 -2.02 -19.92
C SER A 666 -39.78 -0.94 -20.98
N TYR A 667 -40.58 0.09 -20.73
CA TYR A 667 -40.81 1.18 -21.67
C TYR A 667 -39.90 2.41 -21.46
N LEU A 668 -39.32 2.57 -20.28
CA LEU A 668 -38.66 3.83 -19.93
C LEU A 668 -37.19 3.66 -19.53
N ARG A 669 -36.77 2.48 -19.11
CA ARG A 669 -35.46 2.33 -18.45
C ARG A 669 -34.64 1.17 -19.02
N GLY A 670 -33.39 1.49 -19.34
CA GLY A 670 -32.38 0.49 -19.68
C GLY A 670 -31.99 -0.38 -18.48
N LYS A 671 -31.37 -1.50 -18.74
CA LYS A 671 -30.80 -2.44 -17.76
C LYS A 671 -29.31 -2.61 -18.03
N VAL A 672 -28.55 -2.81 -16.97
CA VAL A 672 -27.11 -3.07 -17.07
C VAL A 672 -26.84 -4.46 -16.50
N VAL A 673 -26.43 -5.37 -17.40
CA VAL A 673 -25.99 -6.72 -17.07
C VAL A 673 -24.48 -6.74 -17.07
N THR A 674 -23.89 -7.23 -16.01
CA THR A 674 -22.45 -7.49 -15.92
C THR A 674 -22.25 -8.98 -16.01
N TYR A 675 -21.46 -9.47 -16.96
CA TYR A 675 -21.31 -10.90 -17.21
C TYR A 675 -19.87 -11.34 -17.47
N LYS A 676 -19.58 -12.60 -17.16
CA LYS A 676 -18.29 -13.27 -17.38
C LYS A 676 -18.55 -14.60 -18.07
N LEU A 677 -17.77 -14.90 -19.11
CA LEU A 677 -17.81 -16.17 -19.81
C LEU A 677 -16.46 -16.87 -19.71
N LYS A 678 -16.44 -18.16 -19.33
CA LYS A 678 -15.26 -19.01 -19.51
C LYS A 678 -15.52 -19.91 -20.71
N LEU A 679 -14.85 -19.63 -21.81
CA LEU A 679 -15.05 -20.30 -23.10
C LEU A 679 -13.95 -21.35 -23.34
N PRO A 680 -14.27 -22.46 -24.03
CA PRO A 680 -13.26 -23.39 -24.53
C PRO A 680 -12.40 -22.71 -25.63
N PRO A 681 -11.18 -23.19 -25.88
CA PRO A 681 -10.36 -22.69 -26.98
C PRO A 681 -11.10 -22.78 -28.30
N LYS A 682 -11.04 -21.71 -29.13
CA LYS A 682 -11.73 -21.56 -30.43
C LYS A 682 -13.24 -21.24 -30.38
N ALA A 683 -13.87 -21.11 -29.23
CA ALA A 683 -15.21 -20.58 -29.17
C ALA A 683 -15.20 -19.06 -29.41
N VAL A 684 -16.12 -18.57 -30.21
CA VAL A 684 -16.25 -17.13 -30.52
C VAL A 684 -17.57 -16.64 -29.93
N CYS A 685 -17.49 -15.56 -29.14
CA CYS A 685 -18.68 -14.88 -28.61
C CYS A 685 -18.99 -13.64 -29.43
N SER A 686 -20.25 -13.45 -29.80
CA SER A 686 -20.77 -12.25 -30.44
C SER A 686 -22.03 -11.76 -29.74
N THR A 687 -22.26 -10.46 -29.72
CA THR A 687 -23.44 -9.83 -29.11
C THR A 687 -24.35 -9.26 -30.19
N THR A 688 -25.64 -9.59 -30.12
CA THR A 688 -26.66 -9.00 -31.01
C THR A 688 -27.78 -8.33 -30.21
N MET A 689 -28.20 -7.14 -30.64
CA MET A 689 -29.36 -6.43 -30.07
C MET A 689 -30.52 -6.52 -31.03
N SER A 690 -31.71 -6.84 -30.50
CA SER A 690 -32.97 -6.87 -31.26
C SER A 690 -34.08 -6.15 -30.51
N SER A 691 -35.13 -5.80 -31.25
CA SER A 691 -36.37 -5.20 -30.73
C SER A 691 -37.27 -6.26 -30.13
#